data_de8948194e85d29393a42be3531a9636
#
_entry.id   de8948194e85d29393a42be3531a9636
#
_cell.length_a   1.000
_cell.length_b   1.000
_cell.length_c   1.000
_cell.angle_alpha   90.00
_cell.angle_beta   90.00
_cell.angle_gamma   90.00
#
_symmetry.space_group_name_H-M   'P 1'
#
loop_
_entity.id
_entity.type
_entity.pdbx_description
1 polymer ?
#
loop_
_entity_poly.entity_id
_entity_poly.type
_entity_poly.pdbx_seq_one_letter_code
_entity_poly.pdbx_strand_id
1 'polypeptide(L)'
;MTNGYTDIKNTDMMLIMGGNPAENHPCGFKWAIEAKKVRNAKMIVVDPRFTRTAATADLFLQIRAGADIAFLGGLLRYAIENNRIAKDYLVNYTNAAFIVKEGFKLPEDGLFSGYDAAKQTYDKSTWNYEAGGNVGPIPAVTTKPAAAAATAAASGSGTSGAAHPANAAAAAAKSAEKSAPKPGAGAGGGGAAKVAPYTTGAAAVPGAAGAPPPPSLPPNVAYDLSLQHPRCVFQLLKQQYSRYTPEMVERITGIPKDQFLKAADLFTSVRKDGDMKKVATIIYAVGWTQHTFGTQIIRTAAMLQLVLGNVGRAGGGVNALRGHSNIQGATDMAGIYDNLSGYLKVPTPADANFAAYTHRITPTASKPTEWDSFNYWSNTPKFAVSLLKAMYGDAAKAENDWAFDYLPKIDRNYSWTNIWDNMYRGSIKGMLAFGMNGVAIGPDSQKNIEALKKADFLVVGEIYPDETSEFWMSPGITKDEMKKINTTVYRLPCAGFAEKDGSMTNSSRWVQWKNAALPPPGQARLDQDIVAQIFLKVRELYKKEGGKFPDPILNLTWPYTDPKHPALAELAKEVNGKALADLEDPKTKQQIKAGQQLPGFAWLKDDGTTSCGNWLYCGSWTEAGPQLARRGTEDPSGQGIYPGWAWSWPANRRVMYNRASCNPAGQPWDPERRQIWWSEAGQKWIGNDVPDFKVDSPPSDHMGPFIMNAEGVGRIFAPLAAFADGPFPEHYEPIESPVANPLHKNQSNNPVVKKFTTDHDKYAKAGDEFNIICTTYRLTEHYHYWTKNNPVNVQLIPEPFVEIPVELAAQLGIQGGEKVKVTSARSHYLAKAFVTKRIKPMTIDGKKVFQIGIPIHQGFRGIVEDEGRNERTLANRLSPTVFDPNAYTPEFKGFMVKLEKA
;
A
#
# COMPACT_ATOMS: atom_id res chain seq x y z
N MET A 1 -3.21 -2.30 3.93
CA MET A 1 -3.31 -3.32 5.00
C MET A 1 -4.17 -4.47 4.50
N THR A 2 -3.78 -5.70 4.79
CA THR A 2 -4.63 -6.89 4.52
C THR A 2 -5.74 -7.05 5.57
N ASN A 3 -5.54 -6.49 6.76
CA ASN A 3 -6.46 -6.55 7.90
C ASN A 3 -6.72 -5.12 8.44
N GLY A 4 -7.69 -4.96 9.34
CA GLY A 4 -7.96 -3.67 9.98
C GLY A 4 -7.03 -3.40 11.16
N TYR A 5 -6.96 -2.14 11.63
CA TYR A 5 -6.21 -1.79 12.85
C TYR A 5 -6.68 -2.59 14.06
N THR A 6 -7.99 -2.73 14.23
CA THR A 6 -8.62 -3.45 15.32
C THR A 6 -8.28 -4.93 15.35
N ASP A 7 -7.98 -5.51 14.18
CA ASP A 7 -7.61 -6.92 14.05
C ASP A 7 -6.20 -7.23 14.58
N ILE A 8 -5.32 -6.23 14.70
CA ILE A 8 -3.96 -6.41 15.24
C ILE A 8 -4.02 -7.01 16.67
N LYS A 9 -5.07 -6.72 17.46
CA LYS A 9 -5.25 -7.31 18.80
C LYS A 9 -5.32 -8.85 18.81
N ASN A 10 -5.64 -9.46 17.66
CA ASN A 10 -5.80 -10.91 17.51
C ASN A 10 -4.49 -11.65 17.24
N THR A 11 -3.37 -10.96 17.07
CA THR A 11 -2.08 -11.58 16.76
C THR A 11 -1.41 -12.22 17.99
N ASP A 12 -0.60 -13.26 17.76
CA ASP A 12 0.25 -13.88 18.79
C ASP A 12 1.70 -13.40 18.69
N MET A 13 2.10 -12.85 17.53
CA MET A 13 3.46 -12.38 17.25
C MET A 13 3.43 -11.18 16.31
N MET A 14 4.24 -10.16 16.58
CA MET A 14 4.39 -8.98 15.75
C MET A 14 5.84 -8.75 15.35
N LEU A 15 6.08 -8.53 14.06
CA LEU A 15 7.30 -7.89 13.56
C LEU A 15 6.95 -6.47 13.11
N ILE A 16 7.54 -5.48 13.75
CA ILE A 16 7.41 -4.08 13.36
C ILE A 16 8.75 -3.63 12.76
N MET A 17 8.73 -3.29 11.48
CA MET A 17 9.93 -2.94 10.74
C MET A 17 9.63 -1.87 9.69
N GLY A 18 10.51 -0.88 9.53
CA GLY A 18 10.26 0.24 8.61
C GLY A 18 9.16 1.20 9.06
N GLY A 19 8.85 1.24 10.36
CA GLY A 19 7.84 2.12 10.94
C GLY A 19 7.98 2.31 12.44
N ASN A 20 7.50 3.45 12.94
CA ASN A 20 7.50 3.80 14.36
C ASN A 20 6.07 4.14 14.83
N PRO A 21 5.15 3.16 14.92
CA PRO A 21 3.74 3.41 15.15
C PRO A 21 3.42 4.00 16.53
N ALA A 22 4.24 3.80 17.55
CA ALA A 22 4.03 4.45 18.86
C ALA A 22 4.11 5.98 18.76
N GLU A 23 4.90 6.50 17.82
CA GLU A 23 5.01 7.94 17.55
C GLU A 23 4.08 8.43 16.44
N ASN A 24 4.02 7.68 15.32
CA ASN A 24 3.37 8.17 14.10
C ASN A 24 1.94 7.67 13.91
N HIS A 25 1.51 6.63 14.64
CA HIS A 25 0.19 6.02 14.56
C HIS A 25 -0.33 5.60 15.95
N PRO A 26 -0.31 6.49 16.97
CA PRO A 26 -0.58 6.11 18.36
C PRO A 26 -1.97 5.49 18.53
N CYS A 27 -3.00 5.99 17.85
CA CYS A 27 -4.36 5.43 17.87
C CYS A 27 -4.46 4.02 17.27
N GLY A 28 -3.60 3.68 16.31
CA GLY A 28 -3.47 2.33 15.75
C GLY A 28 -2.62 1.42 16.63
N PHE A 29 -1.55 1.96 17.21
CA PHE A 29 -0.59 1.22 18.02
C PHE A 29 -1.18 0.64 19.31
N LYS A 30 -2.23 1.26 19.88
CA LYS A 30 -2.96 0.72 21.03
C LYS A 30 -3.40 -0.74 20.82
N TRP A 31 -3.72 -1.15 19.59
CA TRP A 31 -4.14 -2.53 19.30
C TRP A 31 -2.97 -3.52 19.34
N ALA A 32 -1.75 -3.06 19.07
CA ALA A 32 -0.54 -3.87 19.28
C ALA A 32 -0.27 -4.07 20.77
N ILE A 33 -0.48 -3.05 21.60
CA ILE A 33 -0.36 -3.15 23.05
C ILE A 33 -1.49 -4.02 23.63
N GLU A 34 -2.71 -3.92 23.06
CA GLU A 34 -3.82 -4.79 23.45
C GLU A 34 -3.52 -6.27 23.16
N ALA A 35 -2.90 -6.60 22.03
CA ALA A 35 -2.45 -7.96 21.73
C ALA A 35 -1.44 -8.48 22.78
N LYS A 36 -0.49 -7.64 23.20
CA LYS A 36 0.44 -8.00 24.30
C LYS A 36 -0.30 -8.30 25.60
N LYS A 37 -1.30 -7.49 25.94
CA LYS A 37 -2.09 -7.60 27.18
C LYS A 37 -2.98 -8.84 27.20
N VAL A 38 -3.77 -9.06 26.13
CA VAL A 38 -4.83 -10.09 26.13
C VAL A 38 -4.37 -11.44 25.60
N ARG A 39 -3.34 -11.47 24.75
CA ARG A 39 -2.82 -12.70 24.11
C ARG A 39 -1.38 -13.04 24.50
N ASN A 40 -0.75 -12.23 25.35
CA ASN A 40 0.68 -12.32 25.63
C ASN A 40 1.55 -12.32 24.35
N ALA A 41 1.08 -11.59 23.33
CA ALA A 41 1.75 -11.50 22.04
C ALA A 41 3.17 -10.92 22.20
N LYS A 42 4.13 -11.47 21.48
CA LYS A 42 5.50 -10.97 21.47
C LYS A 42 5.71 -9.96 20.35
N MET A 43 6.57 -8.99 20.60
CA MET A 43 6.87 -7.91 19.66
C MET A 43 8.35 -7.82 19.38
N ILE A 44 8.71 -8.00 18.11
CA ILE A 44 10.05 -7.75 17.59
C ILE A 44 10.01 -6.40 16.85
N VAL A 45 10.96 -5.52 17.16
CA VAL A 45 11.12 -4.25 16.43
C VAL A 45 12.51 -4.22 15.79
N VAL A 46 12.54 -3.93 14.49
CA VAL A 46 13.76 -3.79 13.70
C VAL A 46 13.78 -2.40 13.08
N ASP A 47 14.74 -1.57 13.47
CA ASP A 47 14.82 -0.17 13.03
C ASP A 47 16.29 0.31 13.08
N PRO A 48 16.72 1.22 12.20
CA PRO A 48 18.04 1.84 12.30
C PRO A 48 18.30 2.60 13.60
N ARG A 49 17.24 2.99 14.30
CA ARG A 49 17.25 3.84 15.49
C ARG A 49 16.40 3.23 16.61
N PHE A 50 16.83 3.33 17.86
CA PHE A 50 16.00 2.97 19.01
C PHE A 50 14.87 3.99 19.17
N THR A 51 13.63 3.56 18.93
CA THR A 51 12.42 4.39 18.86
C THR A 51 11.51 4.19 20.07
N ARG A 52 10.44 5.02 20.21
CA ARG A 52 9.39 4.78 21.22
C ARG A 52 8.68 3.44 21.01
N THR A 53 8.53 2.99 19.76
CA THR A 53 8.04 1.63 19.46
C THR A 53 9.02 0.57 19.97
N ALA A 54 10.31 0.76 19.75
CA ALA A 54 11.36 -0.14 20.22
C ALA A 54 11.37 -0.28 21.75
N ALA A 55 11.04 0.79 22.48
CA ALA A 55 10.96 0.78 23.95
C ALA A 55 9.87 -0.14 24.51
N THR A 56 8.90 -0.55 23.68
CA THR A 56 7.81 -1.47 24.07
C THR A 56 8.02 -2.90 23.58
N ALA A 57 9.11 -3.15 22.82
CA ALA A 57 9.40 -4.44 22.22
C ALA A 57 9.90 -5.47 23.24
N ASP A 58 9.65 -6.75 22.98
CA ASP A 58 10.29 -7.87 23.69
C ASP A 58 11.71 -8.11 23.14
N LEU A 59 11.95 -7.72 21.88
CA LEU A 59 13.26 -7.78 21.23
C LEU A 59 13.42 -6.61 20.26
N PHE A 60 14.49 -5.82 20.44
CA PHE A 60 14.88 -4.77 19.50
C PHE A 60 16.17 -5.15 18.80
N LEU A 61 16.20 -4.94 17.48
CA LEU A 61 17.38 -5.15 16.62
C LEU A 61 17.67 -3.86 15.85
N GLN A 62 18.87 -3.33 15.99
CA GLN A 62 19.31 -2.23 15.15
C GLN A 62 19.79 -2.77 13.80
N ILE A 63 19.26 -2.23 12.69
CA ILE A 63 19.60 -2.64 11.33
C ILE A 63 20.27 -1.49 10.56
N ARG A 64 21.16 -1.84 9.65
CA ARG A 64 21.65 -0.89 8.65
C ARG A 64 20.53 -0.54 7.65
N ALA A 65 20.32 0.75 7.39
CA ALA A 65 19.34 1.21 6.41
C ALA A 65 19.63 0.59 5.02
N GLY A 66 18.60 0.04 4.38
CA GLY A 66 18.69 -0.63 3.08
C GLY A 66 19.03 -2.13 3.13
N ALA A 67 19.12 -2.75 4.31
CA ALA A 67 19.45 -4.17 4.47
C ALA A 67 18.23 -5.06 4.74
N ASP A 68 17.03 -4.55 4.54
CA ASP A 68 15.76 -5.16 4.95
C ASP A 68 15.49 -6.51 4.30
N ILE A 69 15.76 -6.65 2.99
CA ILE A 69 15.56 -7.90 2.24
C ILE A 69 16.47 -9.01 2.79
N ALA A 70 17.70 -8.69 3.20
CA ALA A 70 18.62 -9.67 3.76
C ALA A 70 18.11 -10.21 5.11
N PHE A 71 17.58 -9.35 5.97
CA PHE A 71 16.96 -9.78 7.23
C PHE A 71 15.73 -10.66 7.00
N LEU A 72 14.79 -10.21 6.17
CA LEU A 72 13.56 -10.95 5.86
C LEU A 72 13.84 -12.26 5.09
N GLY A 73 14.82 -12.24 4.18
CA GLY A 73 15.30 -13.43 3.45
C GLY A 73 15.92 -14.46 4.38
N GLY A 74 16.67 -14.02 5.38
CA GLY A 74 17.17 -14.88 6.45
C GLY A 74 16.06 -15.51 7.28
N LEU A 75 14.97 -14.78 7.57
CA LEU A 75 13.77 -15.34 8.25
C LEU A 75 13.08 -16.39 7.37
N LEU A 76 12.95 -16.16 6.05
CA LEU A 76 12.43 -17.14 5.09
C LEU A 76 13.27 -18.42 5.09
N ARG A 77 14.60 -18.28 4.98
CA ARG A 77 15.52 -19.42 5.06
C ARG A 77 15.34 -20.20 6.35
N TYR A 78 15.34 -19.50 7.50
CA TYR A 78 15.19 -20.13 8.81
C TYR A 78 13.88 -20.92 8.92
N ALA A 79 12.77 -20.33 8.45
CA ALA A 79 11.46 -20.98 8.46
C ALA A 79 11.48 -22.28 7.63
N ILE A 80 12.06 -22.26 6.43
CA ILE A 80 12.14 -23.42 5.53
C ILE A 80 13.04 -24.52 6.12
N GLU A 81 14.25 -24.17 6.57
CA GLU A 81 15.24 -25.13 7.07
C GLU A 81 14.80 -25.80 8.39
N ASN A 82 14.06 -25.08 9.23
CA ASN A 82 13.54 -25.64 10.50
C ASN A 82 12.12 -26.20 10.37
N ASN A 83 11.64 -26.45 9.14
CA ASN A 83 10.30 -26.98 8.84
C ASN A 83 9.16 -26.18 9.50
N ARG A 84 9.35 -24.86 9.68
CA ARG A 84 8.34 -23.94 10.23
C ARG A 84 7.53 -23.30 9.11
N ILE A 85 6.90 -24.14 8.30
CA ILE A 85 6.09 -23.74 7.14
C ILE A 85 4.67 -24.26 7.25
N ALA A 86 3.72 -23.53 6.69
CA ALA A 86 2.31 -23.95 6.61
C ALA A 86 2.08 -24.75 5.32
N LYS A 87 2.47 -26.04 5.29
CA LYS A 87 2.50 -26.84 4.05
C LYS A 87 1.14 -26.91 3.35
N ASP A 88 0.06 -27.22 4.07
CA ASP A 88 -1.28 -27.31 3.47
C ASP A 88 -1.76 -25.95 2.93
N TYR A 89 -1.41 -24.86 3.64
CA TYR A 89 -1.68 -23.51 3.17
C TYR A 89 -0.89 -23.20 1.90
N LEU A 90 0.41 -23.52 1.87
CA LEU A 90 1.27 -23.29 0.70
C LEU A 90 0.75 -23.99 -0.55
N VAL A 91 0.36 -25.23 -0.44
CA VAL A 91 -0.13 -26.04 -1.57
C VAL A 91 -1.47 -25.52 -2.09
N ASN A 92 -2.39 -25.15 -1.18
CA ASN A 92 -3.76 -24.82 -1.57
C ASN A 92 -3.99 -23.33 -1.84
N TYR A 93 -3.13 -22.45 -1.28
CA TYR A 93 -3.40 -21.03 -1.25
C TYR A 93 -2.29 -20.17 -1.86
N THR A 94 -1.26 -20.82 -2.44
CA THR A 94 -0.16 -20.12 -3.11
C THR A 94 0.24 -20.83 -4.40
N ASN A 95 1.09 -20.18 -5.19
CA ASN A 95 1.70 -20.81 -6.37
C ASN A 95 2.95 -21.64 -6.04
N ALA A 96 3.13 -22.06 -4.79
CA ALA A 96 4.30 -22.83 -4.36
C ALA A 96 4.52 -24.12 -5.17
N ALA A 97 3.44 -24.78 -5.56
CA ALA A 97 3.46 -26.04 -6.31
C ALA A 97 3.66 -25.85 -7.83
N PHE A 98 3.53 -24.64 -8.37
CA PHE A 98 3.56 -24.40 -9.82
C PHE A 98 4.97 -24.55 -10.37
N ILE A 99 5.07 -25.14 -11.59
CA ILE A 99 6.33 -25.38 -12.26
C ILE A 99 6.70 -24.14 -13.09
N VAL A 100 7.86 -23.57 -12.83
CA VAL A 100 8.38 -22.44 -13.59
C VAL A 100 8.95 -22.93 -14.91
N LYS A 101 8.76 -22.12 -15.96
CA LYS A 101 9.16 -22.39 -17.33
C LYS A 101 10.64 -22.74 -17.43
N GLU A 102 10.97 -23.68 -18.33
CA GLU A 102 12.35 -23.98 -18.66
C GLU A 102 13.07 -22.73 -19.20
N GLY A 103 14.35 -22.59 -18.87
CA GLY A 103 15.14 -21.40 -19.21
C GLY A 103 15.11 -20.28 -18.16
N PHE A 104 14.20 -20.30 -17.19
CA PHE A 104 14.32 -19.41 -16.04
C PHE A 104 15.52 -19.82 -15.18
N LYS A 105 16.34 -18.85 -14.79
CA LYS A 105 17.44 -19.05 -13.85
C LYS A 105 17.35 -18.03 -12.72
N LEU A 106 17.60 -18.50 -11.50
CA LEU A 106 17.82 -17.65 -10.33
C LEU A 106 19.01 -16.72 -10.54
N PRO A 107 19.11 -15.61 -9.80
CA PRO A 107 20.13 -14.62 -10.04
C PRO A 107 21.55 -15.18 -9.82
N GLU A 108 22.37 -14.98 -10.81
CA GLU A 108 23.80 -15.14 -10.73
C GLU A 108 24.43 -13.75 -10.64
N ASP A 109 25.23 -13.50 -9.62
CA ASP A 109 25.81 -12.18 -9.32
C ASP A 109 24.77 -11.02 -9.39
N GLY A 110 23.57 -11.25 -8.87
CA GLY A 110 22.48 -10.25 -8.83
C GLY A 110 21.65 -10.10 -10.10
N LEU A 111 21.91 -10.87 -11.15
CA LEU A 111 21.20 -10.78 -12.43
C LEU A 111 20.35 -12.03 -12.69
N PHE A 112 19.05 -11.87 -12.79
CA PHE A 112 18.14 -12.92 -13.26
C PHE A 112 18.34 -13.20 -14.75
N SER A 113 17.87 -14.37 -15.23
CA SER A 113 17.85 -14.67 -16.66
C SER A 113 17.11 -13.61 -17.47
N GLY A 114 17.64 -13.28 -18.65
CA GLY A 114 17.04 -12.33 -19.59
C GLY A 114 17.49 -10.86 -19.41
N TYR A 115 18.53 -10.58 -18.61
CA TYR A 115 19.03 -9.21 -18.46
C TYR A 115 19.67 -8.67 -19.74
N ASP A 116 19.23 -7.50 -20.18
CA ASP A 116 19.80 -6.71 -21.28
C ASP A 116 20.51 -5.48 -20.71
N ALA A 117 21.84 -5.54 -20.68
CA ALA A 117 22.67 -4.47 -20.12
C ALA A 117 22.59 -3.15 -20.89
N ALA A 118 22.35 -3.21 -22.20
CA ALA A 118 22.26 -2.00 -23.05
C ALA A 118 20.96 -1.22 -22.76
N LYS A 119 19.88 -1.92 -22.46
CA LYS A 119 18.57 -1.33 -22.17
C LYS A 119 18.29 -1.17 -20.69
N GLN A 120 19.12 -1.76 -19.83
CA GLN A 120 18.89 -1.87 -18.38
C GLN A 120 17.47 -2.40 -18.07
N THR A 121 17.12 -3.52 -18.67
CA THR A 121 15.81 -4.18 -18.54
C THR A 121 15.97 -5.69 -18.68
N TYR A 122 14.87 -6.43 -18.48
CA TYR A 122 14.83 -7.88 -18.60
C TYR A 122 13.92 -8.32 -19.75
N ASP A 123 14.36 -9.30 -20.54
CA ASP A 123 13.45 -10.19 -21.24
C ASP A 123 12.82 -11.15 -20.22
N LYS A 124 11.52 -11.05 -20.06
CA LYS A 124 10.74 -11.78 -19.04
C LYS A 124 10.02 -13.01 -19.62
N SER A 125 10.36 -13.42 -20.84
CA SER A 125 9.68 -14.52 -21.55
C SER A 125 9.76 -15.85 -20.79
N THR A 126 10.84 -16.05 -20.01
CA THR A 126 11.03 -17.23 -19.14
C THR A 126 10.45 -17.06 -17.74
N TRP A 127 10.02 -15.83 -17.37
CA TRP A 127 9.41 -15.58 -16.05
C TRP A 127 7.92 -15.97 -16.07
N ASN A 128 7.66 -17.22 -16.34
CA ASN A 128 6.31 -17.75 -16.49
C ASN A 128 6.26 -19.20 -16.01
N TYR A 129 5.09 -19.80 -16.01
CA TYR A 129 4.90 -21.20 -15.69
C TYR A 129 4.97 -22.09 -16.93
N GLU A 130 5.30 -23.38 -16.70
CA GLU A 130 5.20 -24.43 -17.69
C GLU A 130 3.74 -24.80 -17.94
N ALA A 131 3.40 -25.18 -19.16
CA ALA A 131 2.11 -25.78 -19.49
C ALA A 131 2.10 -27.28 -19.13
N GLY A 132 0.96 -27.77 -18.64
CA GLY A 132 0.84 -29.20 -18.29
C GLY A 132 -0.31 -29.44 -17.31
N GLY A 133 -0.22 -30.43 -16.51
CA GLY A 133 -1.10 -30.71 -15.40
C GLY A 133 -0.29 -31.12 -14.20
N ASN A 134 -0.75 -32.10 -13.42
CA ASN A 134 0.02 -32.66 -12.32
C ASN A 134 1.21 -33.44 -12.89
N VAL A 135 2.42 -33.02 -12.58
CA VAL A 135 3.67 -33.65 -13.03
C VAL A 135 4.45 -34.34 -11.93
N GLY A 136 3.94 -34.33 -10.71
CA GLY A 136 4.53 -34.95 -9.52
C GLY A 136 3.64 -36.06 -8.93
N PRO A 137 4.16 -36.82 -7.95
CA PRO A 137 3.35 -37.76 -7.22
C PRO A 137 2.18 -37.07 -6.55
N ILE A 138 0.96 -37.54 -6.82
CA ILE A 138 -0.24 -37.03 -6.15
C ILE A 138 -0.12 -37.46 -4.69
N PRO A 139 -0.01 -36.53 -3.70
CA PRO A 139 -0.15 -36.92 -2.32
C PRO A 139 -1.54 -37.57 -2.16
N ALA A 140 -1.62 -38.77 -1.62
CA ALA A 140 -2.89 -39.36 -1.31
C ALA A 140 -3.69 -38.37 -0.45
N VAL A 141 -4.79 -37.87 -0.99
CA VAL A 141 -5.71 -37.04 -0.23
C VAL A 141 -6.30 -37.96 0.83
N THR A 142 -5.74 -37.92 2.03
CA THR A 142 -6.33 -38.60 3.18
C THR A 142 -7.58 -37.83 3.58
N THR A 143 -8.63 -37.99 2.80
CA THR A 143 -10.00 -37.81 3.25
C THR A 143 -10.31 -38.99 4.15
N LYS A 144 -9.74 -39.05 5.34
CA LYS A 144 -10.30 -39.80 6.42
C LYS A 144 -11.39 -38.96 7.04
N PRO A 145 -12.66 -39.32 6.88
CA PRO A 145 -13.69 -38.79 7.76
C PRO A 145 -13.25 -39.17 9.16
N ALA A 146 -13.25 -38.26 10.10
CA ALA A 146 -13.13 -38.59 11.50
C ALA A 146 -14.25 -39.60 11.81
N ALA A 147 -13.90 -40.84 12.01
CA ALA A 147 -14.83 -41.88 12.39
C ALA A 147 -15.49 -41.41 13.71
N ALA A 148 -16.80 -41.26 13.65
CA ALA A 148 -17.60 -41.12 14.83
C ALA A 148 -17.30 -42.33 15.74
N ALA A 149 -16.78 -42.06 16.93
CA ALA A 149 -16.58 -43.07 17.94
C ALA A 149 -17.98 -43.61 18.34
N ALA A 150 -18.29 -44.79 17.86
CA ALA A 150 -19.42 -45.56 18.33
C ALA A 150 -19.07 -46.02 19.74
N THR A 151 -19.85 -45.56 20.70
CA THR A 151 -19.87 -46.04 22.07
C THR A 151 -20.30 -47.51 22.10
N ALA A 152 -19.37 -48.38 22.45
CA ALA A 152 -19.70 -49.70 22.93
C ALA A 152 -19.67 -49.68 24.46
N ALA A 153 -20.82 -49.90 25.07
CA ALA A 153 -20.96 -50.06 26.51
C ALA A 153 -20.38 -51.42 26.94
N ALA A 154 -19.57 -51.43 27.96
CA ALA A 154 -19.36 -52.60 28.83
C ALA A 154 -19.21 -52.12 30.26
N SER A 155 -20.04 -52.77 31.09
CA SER A 155 -20.25 -52.62 32.51
C SER A 155 -19.05 -53.00 33.38
N GLY A 156 -18.91 -52.38 34.57
CA GLY A 156 -18.05 -52.92 35.62
C GLY A 156 -17.74 -51.94 36.74
N SER A 157 -18.60 -51.88 37.73
CA SER A 157 -18.49 -51.64 39.18
C SER A 157 -17.24 -50.98 39.83
N GLY A 158 -17.46 -50.03 40.75
CA GLY A 158 -16.70 -49.96 41.96
C GLY A 158 -16.29 -48.59 42.52
N THR A 159 -17.14 -47.98 43.31
CA THR A 159 -16.97 -47.29 44.60
C THR A 159 -16.04 -46.11 44.81
N SER A 160 -16.70 -45.04 45.30
CA SER A 160 -16.36 -44.05 46.39
C SER A 160 -15.20 -43.07 46.10
N GLY A 161 -15.32 -41.81 46.43
CA GLY A 161 -16.07 -41.01 47.33
C GLY A 161 -15.71 -39.54 47.25
N ALA A 162 -16.67 -38.77 47.64
CA ALA A 162 -16.61 -37.43 48.30
C ALA A 162 -15.97 -36.24 47.52
N ALA A 163 -16.66 -35.30 47.15
CA ALA A 163 -17.59 -34.25 47.64
C ALA A 163 -16.99 -32.82 47.57
N HIS A 164 -17.57 -32.04 46.76
CA HIS A 164 -18.32 -30.76 46.89
C HIS A 164 -17.53 -29.43 47.05
N PRO A 165 -18.14 -28.26 46.80
CA PRO A 165 -19.23 -27.88 45.86
C PRO A 165 -18.96 -26.61 45.01
N ALA A 166 -19.64 -26.43 43.95
CA ALA A 166 -20.73 -25.55 43.53
C ALA A 166 -20.47 -24.02 43.53
N ASN A 167 -20.78 -23.37 42.40
CA ASN A 167 -22.07 -22.72 42.29
C ASN A 167 -22.45 -22.39 40.84
N ALA A 168 -23.66 -22.76 40.53
CA ALA A 168 -24.39 -22.44 39.32
C ALA A 168 -25.19 -21.12 39.54
N ALA A 169 -25.39 -20.40 38.46
CA ALA A 169 -26.60 -19.59 38.30
C ALA A 169 -26.92 -19.50 36.80
N ALA A 170 -27.87 -20.31 36.39
CA ALA A 170 -28.65 -20.08 35.17
C ALA A 170 -29.89 -19.28 35.56
N ALA A 171 -30.22 -18.26 34.81
CA ALA A 171 -31.59 -17.74 34.77
C ALA A 171 -31.91 -17.24 33.37
N ALA A 172 -32.93 -17.88 32.81
CA ALA A 172 -33.58 -17.51 31.57
C ALA A 172 -34.37 -16.21 31.67
N ALA A 173 -34.40 -15.44 30.62
CA ALA A 173 -35.50 -14.54 30.35
C ALA A 173 -35.84 -14.55 28.87
N LYS A 174 -37.06 -14.93 28.59
CA LYS A 174 -37.72 -14.90 27.27
C LYS A 174 -38.18 -13.49 26.95
N SER A 175 -38.22 -13.26 25.61
CA SER A 175 -39.13 -12.39 24.85
C SER A 175 -38.86 -10.89 24.82
N ALA A 176 -38.46 -10.44 23.64
CA ALA A 176 -39.20 -9.45 22.85
C ALA A 176 -38.62 -9.36 21.45
N GLU A 177 -39.32 -9.96 20.49
CA GLU A 177 -39.20 -9.66 19.07
C GLU A 177 -39.55 -8.20 18.83
N LYS A 178 -38.61 -7.42 18.27
CA LYS A 178 -38.96 -6.32 17.38
C LYS A 178 -37.87 -6.21 16.33
N SER A 179 -38.34 -6.40 15.13
CA SER A 179 -37.72 -6.34 13.83
C SER A 179 -36.71 -5.18 13.64
N ALA A 180 -35.46 -5.57 13.35
CA ALA A 180 -34.55 -4.72 12.59
C ALA A 180 -34.31 -5.35 11.21
N PRO A 181 -34.23 -4.58 10.12
CA PRO A 181 -34.14 -5.13 8.80
C PRO A 181 -32.79 -5.81 8.58
N LYS A 182 -32.80 -7.03 8.12
CA LYS A 182 -31.65 -7.80 7.66
C LYS A 182 -30.96 -7.09 6.48
N PRO A 183 -29.64 -6.98 6.47
CA PRO A 183 -28.91 -6.60 5.27
C PRO A 183 -29.05 -7.73 4.24
N GLY A 184 -29.62 -7.43 3.08
CA GLY A 184 -29.81 -8.37 2.00
C GLY A 184 -28.46 -8.84 1.44
N ALA A 185 -28.24 -10.15 1.44
CA ALA A 185 -27.16 -10.78 0.71
C ALA A 185 -27.56 -10.82 -0.79
N GLY A 186 -27.01 -9.91 -1.58
CA GLY A 186 -27.16 -9.92 -3.03
C GLY A 186 -26.05 -10.76 -3.67
N ALA A 187 -26.32 -12.02 -3.93
CA ALA A 187 -25.52 -12.82 -4.85
C ALA A 187 -26.15 -12.74 -6.24
N GLY A 188 -25.53 -12.02 -7.16
CA GLY A 188 -25.92 -11.96 -8.56
C GLY A 188 -25.02 -12.86 -9.42
N GLY A 189 -25.53 -13.99 -9.86
CA GLY A 189 -24.91 -14.75 -10.95
C GLY A 189 -25.49 -14.25 -12.27
N GLY A 190 -24.64 -13.79 -13.18
CA GLY A 190 -25.00 -13.47 -14.55
C GLY A 190 -24.29 -14.42 -15.51
N GLY A 191 -25.03 -14.98 -16.47
CA GLY A 191 -24.57 -15.97 -17.41
C GLY A 191 -23.41 -15.53 -18.28
N ALA A 192 -22.48 -16.44 -18.49
CA ALA A 192 -21.26 -16.21 -19.26
C ALA A 192 -21.49 -16.23 -20.77
N ALA A 193 -21.17 -15.13 -21.44
CA ALA A 193 -20.82 -15.17 -22.85
C ALA A 193 -19.32 -15.54 -22.95
N LYS A 194 -19.02 -16.55 -23.79
CA LYS A 194 -17.65 -17.03 -24.02
C LYS A 194 -16.81 -15.97 -24.73
N VAL A 195 -15.82 -15.43 -24.06
CA VAL A 195 -14.78 -14.56 -24.66
C VAL A 195 -13.40 -15.15 -24.38
N ALA A 196 -12.51 -15.04 -25.34
CA ALA A 196 -11.17 -15.61 -25.35
C ALA A 196 -10.28 -15.08 -24.18
N PRO A 197 -9.26 -15.86 -23.75
CA PRO A 197 -8.48 -15.57 -22.53
C PRO A 197 -7.54 -14.38 -22.69
N TYR A 198 -7.55 -13.51 -21.69
CA TYR A 198 -6.71 -12.32 -21.61
C TYR A 198 -5.70 -12.31 -20.47
N THR A 199 -4.56 -11.74 -20.80
CA THR A 199 -3.41 -11.55 -19.95
C THR A 199 -3.61 -10.43 -18.96
N THR A 200 -3.40 -10.71 -17.68
CA THR A 200 -3.28 -9.67 -16.67
C THR A 200 -1.89 -9.07 -16.72
N GLY A 201 -1.73 -7.98 -17.41
CA GLY A 201 -0.65 -7.07 -17.12
C GLY A 201 -0.90 -6.45 -15.74
N ALA A 202 -0.03 -6.66 -14.76
CA ALA A 202 0.30 -5.58 -13.85
C ALA A 202 0.56 -4.38 -14.78
N ALA A 203 0.01 -3.20 -14.47
CA ALA A 203 0.09 -2.05 -15.34
C ALA A 203 1.50 -1.96 -15.94
N ALA A 204 1.62 -2.32 -17.22
CA ALA A 204 2.85 -2.09 -17.93
C ALA A 204 3.05 -0.59 -17.90
N VAL A 205 4.09 -0.14 -17.22
CA VAL A 205 4.56 1.23 -17.38
C VAL A 205 4.66 1.43 -18.89
N PRO A 206 4.02 2.44 -19.51
CA PRO A 206 4.17 2.69 -20.92
C PRO A 206 5.65 2.97 -21.18
N GLY A 207 6.39 1.94 -21.52
CA GLY A 207 7.73 2.04 -22.06
C GLY A 207 7.59 1.93 -23.54
N ALA A 208 8.04 2.91 -24.27
CA ALA A 208 8.24 2.99 -25.71
C ALA A 208 7.19 2.27 -26.58
N ALA A 209 6.54 2.98 -27.43
CA ALA A 209 5.68 2.43 -28.49
C ALA A 209 6.42 1.29 -29.22
N GLY A 210 5.85 0.07 -29.20
CA GLY A 210 6.32 -1.04 -30.02
C GLY A 210 6.76 -2.31 -29.29
N ALA A 211 6.68 -2.39 -27.94
CA ALA A 211 6.95 -3.67 -27.27
C ALA A 211 5.79 -4.66 -27.51
N PRO A 212 6.05 -5.92 -27.87
CA PRO A 212 5.00 -6.93 -27.98
C PRO A 212 4.31 -7.10 -26.62
N PRO A 213 2.99 -7.43 -26.59
CA PRO A 213 2.30 -7.68 -25.34
C PRO A 213 3.01 -8.81 -24.59
N PRO A 214 3.06 -8.71 -23.24
CA PRO A 214 3.69 -9.77 -22.45
C PRO A 214 2.96 -11.10 -22.68
N PRO A 215 3.70 -12.23 -22.67
CA PRO A 215 3.11 -13.55 -22.89
C PRO A 215 2.04 -13.85 -21.84
N SER A 216 0.96 -14.52 -22.24
CA SER A 216 -0.12 -14.92 -21.36
C SER A 216 0.28 -16.10 -20.46
N LEU A 217 -0.41 -16.24 -19.33
CA LEU A 217 -0.32 -17.47 -18.54
C LEU A 217 -0.81 -18.66 -19.38
N PRO A 218 -0.16 -19.84 -19.24
CA PRO A 218 -0.64 -21.04 -19.88
C PRO A 218 -2.08 -21.37 -19.42
N PRO A 219 -2.93 -21.90 -20.31
CA PRO A 219 -4.30 -22.30 -19.91
C PRO A 219 -4.31 -23.47 -18.90
N ASN A 220 -3.26 -24.30 -18.89
CA ASN A 220 -3.04 -25.38 -17.93
C ASN A 220 -1.64 -25.27 -17.37
N VAL A 221 -1.50 -24.79 -16.14
CA VAL A 221 -0.20 -24.68 -15.46
C VAL A 221 0.23 -26.06 -14.95
N ALA A 222 1.46 -26.45 -15.23
CA ALA A 222 2.06 -27.64 -14.63
C ALA A 222 2.30 -27.41 -13.13
N TYR A 223 2.02 -28.43 -12.29
CA TYR A 223 2.21 -28.35 -10.85
C TYR A 223 2.62 -29.68 -10.21
N ASP A 224 3.30 -29.59 -9.07
CA ASP A 224 3.67 -30.71 -8.21
C ASP A 224 3.26 -30.42 -6.76
N LEU A 225 2.19 -31.06 -6.29
CA LEU A 225 1.66 -30.89 -4.93
C LEU A 225 2.60 -31.47 -3.85
N SER A 226 3.57 -32.32 -4.23
CA SER A 226 4.60 -32.78 -3.30
C SER A 226 5.62 -31.70 -2.94
N LEU A 227 5.74 -30.65 -3.75
CA LEU A 227 6.71 -29.57 -3.67
C LEU A 227 8.17 -30.05 -3.87
N GLN A 228 8.39 -31.17 -4.59
CA GLN A 228 9.73 -31.77 -4.78
C GLN A 228 10.32 -31.54 -6.18
N HIS A 229 9.50 -31.21 -7.17
CA HIS A 229 9.99 -30.96 -8.52
C HIS A 229 11.02 -29.80 -8.54
N PRO A 230 12.22 -29.96 -9.13
CA PRO A 230 13.29 -28.95 -9.06
C PRO A 230 12.91 -27.54 -9.52
N ARG A 231 12.01 -27.45 -10.51
CA ARG A 231 11.48 -26.18 -11.03
C ARG A 231 10.17 -25.73 -10.39
N CYS A 232 9.67 -26.41 -9.36
CA CYS A 232 8.52 -25.86 -8.65
C CYS A 232 8.93 -24.61 -7.88
N VAL A 233 8.00 -23.66 -7.76
CA VAL A 233 8.24 -22.36 -7.11
C VAL A 233 8.82 -22.54 -5.71
N PHE A 234 8.38 -23.55 -4.94
CA PHE A 234 8.90 -23.79 -3.59
C PHE A 234 10.38 -24.21 -3.57
N GLN A 235 10.84 -25.05 -4.52
CA GLN A 235 12.25 -25.42 -4.59
C GLN A 235 13.12 -24.24 -5.07
N LEU A 236 12.62 -23.45 -6.00
CA LEU A 236 13.29 -22.23 -6.41
C LEU A 236 13.37 -21.20 -5.26
N LEU A 237 12.30 -21.06 -4.46
CA LEU A 237 12.31 -20.23 -3.25
C LEU A 237 13.39 -20.70 -2.26
N LYS A 238 13.44 -22.01 -1.99
CA LYS A 238 14.44 -22.62 -1.10
C LYS A 238 15.86 -22.36 -1.59
N GLN A 239 16.11 -22.53 -2.89
CA GLN A 239 17.40 -22.24 -3.50
C GLN A 239 17.74 -20.73 -3.45
N GLN A 240 16.81 -19.85 -3.78
CA GLN A 240 16.99 -18.39 -3.75
C GLN A 240 17.46 -17.91 -2.39
N TYR A 241 16.79 -18.34 -1.33
CA TYR A 241 17.07 -17.85 0.02
C TYR A 241 18.12 -18.68 0.78
N SER A 242 18.64 -19.77 0.23
CA SER A 242 19.74 -20.54 0.85
C SER A 242 21.01 -19.70 1.10
N ARG A 243 21.22 -18.63 0.30
CA ARG A 243 22.36 -17.72 0.39
C ARG A 243 22.30 -16.78 1.61
N TYR A 244 21.10 -16.56 2.16
CA TYR A 244 20.88 -15.67 3.29
C TYR A 244 21.13 -16.40 4.62
N THR A 245 22.36 -16.94 4.79
CA THR A 245 22.75 -17.61 6.04
C THR A 245 22.78 -16.62 7.20
N PRO A 246 22.71 -17.05 8.45
CA PRO A 246 22.82 -16.16 9.61
C PRO A 246 24.07 -15.28 9.58
N GLU A 247 25.21 -15.82 9.10
CA GLU A 247 26.45 -15.09 8.91
C GLU A 247 26.33 -14.05 7.79
N MET A 248 25.66 -14.37 6.70
CA MET A 248 25.44 -13.43 5.60
C MET A 248 24.49 -12.31 6.04
N VAL A 249 23.45 -12.63 6.80
CA VAL A 249 22.57 -11.63 7.39
C VAL A 249 23.34 -10.67 8.29
N GLU A 250 24.21 -11.17 9.17
CA GLU A 250 25.07 -10.33 10.00
C GLU A 250 25.97 -9.42 9.16
N ARG A 251 26.67 -9.97 8.16
CA ARG A 251 27.56 -9.21 7.26
C ARG A 251 26.85 -8.06 6.53
N ILE A 252 25.58 -8.25 6.10
CA ILE A 252 24.82 -7.25 5.35
C ILE A 252 24.14 -6.27 6.29
N THR A 253 23.50 -6.76 7.36
CA THR A 253 22.60 -5.97 8.20
C THR A 253 23.28 -5.31 9.38
N GLY A 254 24.41 -5.85 9.83
CA GLY A 254 25.09 -5.47 11.08
C GLY A 254 24.38 -5.99 12.34
N ILE A 255 23.34 -6.80 12.21
CA ILE A 255 22.68 -7.47 13.33
C ILE A 255 23.54 -8.69 13.72
N PRO A 256 24.01 -8.82 14.98
CA PRO A 256 24.76 -9.99 15.42
C PRO A 256 24.00 -11.29 15.17
N LYS A 257 24.71 -12.31 14.71
CA LYS A 257 24.17 -13.62 14.34
C LYS A 257 23.27 -14.25 15.42
N ASP A 258 23.70 -14.19 16.66
CA ASP A 258 22.95 -14.72 17.81
C ASP A 258 21.62 -13.99 18.01
N GLN A 259 21.61 -12.67 17.85
CA GLN A 259 20.41 -11.85 17.94
C GLN A 259 19.47 -12.10 16.76
N PHE A 260 20.02 -12.25 15.55
CA PHE A 260 19.24 -12.65 14.39
C PHE A 260 18.56 -14.02 14.61
N LEU A 261 19.31 -15.02 15.06
CA LEU A 261 18.75 -16.36 15.32
C LEU A 261 17.66 -16.34 16.38
N LYS A 262 17.83 -15.52 17.43
CA LYS A 262 16.79 -15.33 18.45
C LYS A 262 15.52 -14.72 17.86
N ALA A 263 15.66 -13.73 16.98
CA ALA A 263 14.51 -13.13 16.29
C ALA A 263 13.83 -14.11 15.33
N ALA A 264 14.62 -14.89 14.60
CA ALA A 264 14.12 -15.89 13.65
C ALA A 264 13.35 -17.00 14.37
N ASP A 265 13.90 -17.51 15.47
CA ASP A 265 13.23 -18.51 16.30
C ASP A 265 11.92 -17.96 16.86
N LEU A 266 11.96 -16.77 17.43
CA LEU A 266 10.81 -16.14 18.05
C LEU A 266 9.69 -15.85 17.01
N PHE A 267 10.02 -15.23 15.87
CA PHE A 267 9.00 -14.86 14.87
C PHE A 267 8.36 -16.08 14.22
N THR A 268 9.15 -17.10 13.89
CA THR A 268 8.65 -18.31 13.23
C THR A 268 8.03 -19.33 14.20
N SER A 269 8.07 -19.07 15.51
CA SER A 269 7.50 -19.94 16.56
C SER A 269 6.00 -20.20 16.38
N VAL A 270 5.29 -19.33 15.65
CA VAL A 270 3.87 -19.50 15.30
C VAL A 270 3.63 -20.74 14.40
N ARG A 271 4.68 -21.33 13.83
CA ARG A 271 4.62 -22.58 13.03
C ARG A 271 5.48 -23.69 13.61
N LYS A 272 5.90 -23.56 14.85
CA LYS A 272 6.58 -24.64 15.54
C LYS A 272 5.64 -25.86 15.63
N ASP A 273 6.16 -27.02 15.33
CA ASP A 273 5.44 -28.31 15.35
C ASP A 273 4.17 -28.31 14.46
N GLY A 274 4.15 -27.50 13.40
CA GLY A 274 3.01 -27.39 12.46
C GLY A 274 1.77 -26.70 13.03
N ASP A 275 1.87 -26.00 14.17
CA ASP A 275 0.75 -25.32 14.82
C ASP A 275 0.14 -24.26 13.90
N MET A 276 -1.09 -24.52 13.42
CA MET A 276 -1.87 -23.57 12.60
C MET A 276 -2.79 -22.66 13.42
N LYS A 277 -2.93 -22.85 14.73
CA LYS A 277 -3.79 -21.97 15.55
C LYS A 277 -3.17 -20.58 15.71
N LYS A 278 -1.85 -20.48 15.95
CA LYS A 278 -1.18 -19.19 16.12
C LYS A 278 -1.02 -18.43 14.80
N VAL A 279 -0.90 -17.13 14.92
CA VAL A 279 -0.68 -16.20 13.78
C VAL A 279 0.35 -15.13 14.12
N ALA A 280 1.05 -14.66 13.08
CA ALA A 280 1.93 -13.51 13.19
C ALA A 280 1.51 -12.41 12.21
N THR A 281 1.68 -11.15 12.62
CA THR A 281 1.50 -10.00 11.74
C THR A 281 2.82 -9.27 11.49
N ILE A 282 2.95 -8.67 10.30
CA ILE A 282 4.02 -7.73 9.98
C ILE A 282 3.41 -6.33 9.83
N ILE A 283 3.99 -5.36 10.52
CA ILE A 283 3.56 -3.95 10.52
C ILE A 283 4.72 -3.11 9.98
N TYR A 284 4.45 -2.31 8.95
CA TYR A 284 5.45 -1.45 8.33
C TYR A 284 4.88 -0.09 7.91
N ALA A 285 5.76 0.84 7.60
CA ALA A 285 5.41 2.15 7.06
C ALA A 285 6.41 2.60 5.99
N VAL A 286 6.60 3.91 5.82
CA VAL A 286 7.44 4.47 4.76
C VAL A 286 8.95 4.19 4.90
N GLY A 287 9.40 3.66 6.03
CA GLY A 287 10.76 3.16 6.19
C GLY A 287 11.12 2.07 5.18
N TRP A 288 10.11 1.30 4.70
CA TRP A 288 10.29 0.33 3.62
C TRP A 288 10.03 0.92 2.25
N THR A 289 8.92 1.66 2.09
CA THR A 289 8.53 2.15 0.76
C THR A 289 9.48 3.18 0.17
N GLN A 290 10.24 3.89 1.00
CA GLN A 290 11.14 4.96 0.58
C GLN A 290 12.59 4.48 0.38
N HIS A 291 12.73 3.32 -0.27
CA HIS A 291 13.97 2.74 -0.79
C HIS A 291 13.84 2.43 -2.28
N THR A 292 14.95 2.37 -2.99
CA THR A 292 14.99 2.00 -4.43
C THR A 292 14.58 0.56 -4.73
N PHE A 293 14.33 -0.23 -3.70
CA PHE A 293 13.82 -1.61 -3.76
C PHE A 293 12.68 -1.81 -2.74
N GLY A 294 11.96 -0.73 -2.40
CA GLY A 294 10.89 -0.75 -1.41
C GLY A 294 9.76 -1.73 -1.74
N THR A 295 9.41 -1.84 -3.03
CA THR A 295 8.42 -2.82 -3.51
C THR A 295 8.84 -4.25 -3.18
N GLN A 296 10.11 -4.60 -3.39
CA GLN A 296 10.64 -5.94 -3.12
C GLN A 296 10.83 -6.21 -1.61
N ILE A 297 11.10 -5.22 -0.79
CA ILE A 297 11.10 -5.38 0.68
C ILE A 297 9.70 -5.83 1.14
N ILE A 298 8.66 -5.10 0.74
CA ILE A 298 7.26 -5.39 1.12
C ILE A 298 6.87 -6.77 0.61
N ARG A 299 7.30 -7.12 -0.60
CA ARG A 299 7.02 -8.42 -1.20
C ARG A 299 7.72 -9.55 -0.44
N THR A 300 8.96 -9.38 0.03
CA THR A 300 9.66 -10.37 0.86
C THR A 300 8.89 -10.65 2.15
N ALA A 301 8.36 -9.60 2.79
CA ALA A 301 7.50 -9.73 3.95
C ALA A 301 6.19 -10.48 3.65
N ALA A 302 5.56 -10.19 2.51
CA ALA A 302 4.36 -10.88 2.06
C ALA A 302 4.63 -12.38 1.79
N MET A 303 5.75 -12.70 1.16
CA MET A 303 6.19 -14.08 0.93
C MET A 303 6.43 -14.83 2.24
N LEU A 304 7.09 -14.21 3.23
CA LEU A 304 7.27 -14.79 4.56
C LEU A 304 5.92 -15.09 5.22
N GLN A 305 4.97 -14.17 5.13
CA GLN A 305 3.62 -14.35 5.66
C GLN A 305 2.81 -15.44 4.92
N LEU A 306 3.01 -15.61 3.61
CA LEU A 306 2.44 -16.72 2.85
C LEU A 306 3.06 -18.06 3.25
N VAL A 307 4.38 -18.13 3.41
CA VAL A 307 5.10 -19.34 3.86
C VAL A 307 4.64 -19.77 5.26
N LEU A 308 4.41 -18.80 6.13
CA LEU A 308 3.88 -19.02 7.47
C LEU A 308 2.35 -19.19 7.52
N GLY A 309 1.63 -19.06 6.40
CA GLY A 309 0.17 -19.20 6.33
C GLY A 309 -0.59 -18.17 7.17
N ASN A 310 -0.16 -16.93 7.20
CA ASN A 310 -0.74 -15.86 8.02
C ASN A 310 -1.65 -14.88 7.24
N VAL A 311 -1.64 -14.90 5.89
CA VAL A 311 -2.49 -14.01 5.08
C VAL A 311 -3.93 -14.54 5.07
N GLY A 312 -4.91 -13.63 5.14
CA GLY A 312 -6.33 -13.98 5.14
C GLY A 312 -6.87 -14.48 6.49
N ARG A 313 -6.12 -14.30 7.57
CA ARG A 313 -6.46 -14.79 8.91
C ARG A 313 -6.53 -13.65 9.92
N ALA A 314 -7.38 -13.78 10.91
CA ALA A 314 -7.48 -12.82 12.01
C ALA A 314 -6.14 -12.69 12.75
N GLY A 315 -5.67 -11.46 12.96
CA GLY A 315 -4.38 -11.17 13.59
C GLY A 315 -3.14 -11.46 12.74
N GLY A 316 -3.33 -11.84 11.48
CA GLY A 316 -2.25 -12.13 10.53
C GLY A 316 -1.96 -10.98 9.56
N GLY A 317 -1.46 -11.35 8.38
CA GLY A 317 -1.28 -10.47 7.24
C GLY A 317 -0.11 -9.50 7.29
N VAL A 318 -0.12 -8.56 6.35
CA VAL A 318 0.87 -7.49 6.18
C VAL A 318 0.17 -6.15 6.28
N ASN A 319 0.54 -5.34 7.24
CA ASN A 319 -0.19 -4.14 7.64
C ASN A 319 0.63 -2.87 7.39
N ALA A 320 0.38 -2.24 6.24
CA ALA A 320 0.97 -0.95 5.87
C ALA A 320 0.33 0.19 6.64
N LEU A 321 1.10 0.89 7.47
CA LEU A 321 0.63 2.09 8.16
C LEU A 321 0.99 3.32 7.34
N ARG A 322 0.00 3.92 6.67
CA ARG A 322 0.20 5.11 5.85
C ARG A 322 0.21 6.36 6.73
N GLY A 323 1.09 7.34 6.39
CA GLY A 323 1.26 8.54 7.20
C GLY A 323 0.08 9.49 7.15
N HIS A 324 -0.44 9.76 5.95
CA HIS A 324 -1.57 10.67 5.76
C HIS A 324 -2.89 10.00 6.20
N SER A 325 -3.73 10.73 6.94
CA SER A 325 -4.98 10.20 7.52
C SER A 325 -6.01 9.75 6.48
N ASN A 326 -6.05 10.38 5.31
CA ASN A 326 -6.96 10.09 4.20
C ASN A 326 -6.26 9.51 2.97
N ILE A 327 -5.06 8.93 3.10
CA ILE A 327 -4.33 8.45 1.90
C ILE A 327 -5.09 7.34 1.16
N GLN A 328 -5.79 6.48 1.87
CA GLN A 328 -6.63 5.45 1.25
C GLN A 328 -7.79 6.10 0.48
N GLY A 329 -8.50 7.03 1.10
CA GLY A 329 -9.59 7.77 0.45
C GLY A 329 -9.13 8.58 -0.77
N ALA A 330 -7.97 9.24 -0.68
CA ALA A 330 -7.40 9.99 -1.79
C ALA A 330 -7.07 9.07 -2.99
N THR A 331 -6.49 7.91 -2.74
CA THR A 331 -6.18 6.94 -3.82
C THR A 331 -7.43 6.28 -4.38
N ASP A 332 -8.44 6.00 -3.57
CA ASP A 332 -9.76 5.52 -4.02
C ASP A 332 -10.43 6.50 -4.98
N MET A 333 -10.20 7.83 -4.79
CA MET A 333 -10.75 8.92 -5.60
C MET A 333 -9.81 9.42 -6.70
N ALA A 334 -8.97 8.57 -7.25
CA ALA A 334 -8.04 8.89 -8.34
C ALA A 334 -6.86 9.80 -7.96
N GLY A 335 -6.41 9.79 -6.71
CA GLY A 335 -5.19 10.49 -6.29
C GLY A 335 -3.88 9.90 -6.81
N ILE A 336 -3.92 9.11 -7.89
CA ILE A 336 -2.78 8.49 -8.58
C ILE A 336 -2.90 8.78 -10.08
N TYR A 337 -1.83 9.21 -10.72
CA TYR A 337 -1.86 9.74 -12.09
C TYR A 337 -2.41 8.77 -13.16
N ASP A 338 -2.30 7.47 -12.97
CA ASP A 338 -2.70 6.43 -13.94
C ASP A 338 -4.05 5.78 -13.63
N ASN A 339 -4.79 6.32 -12.66
CA ASN A 339 -6.10 5.80 -12.26
C ASN A 339 -7.19 6.87 -12.40
N LEU A 340 -8.36 6.41 -12.83
CA LEU A 340 -9.64 7.06 -12.62
C LEU A 340 -10.21 6.63 -11.26
N SER A 341 -11.32 7.22 -10.86
CA SER A 341 -12.03 6.90 -9.63
C SER A 341 -12.33 5.39 -9.51
N GLY A 342 -12.15 4.82 -8.32
CA GLY A 342 -12.35 3.38 -8.08
C GLY A 342 -11.30 2.48 -8.74
N TYR A 343 -10.08 2.97 -8.94
CA TYR A 343 -8.95 2.24 -9.56
C TYR A 343 -9.17 1.79 -11.01
N LEU A 344 -10.13 2.36 -11.72
CA LEU A 344 -10.21 2.19 -13.16
C LEU A 344 -8.97 2.85 -13.80
N LYS A 345 -8.38 2.24 -14.83
CA LYS A 345 -7.17 2.78 -15.45
C LYS A 345 -7.49 3.92 -16.41
N VAL A 346 -6.66 4.95 -16.41
CA VAL A 346 -6.73 6.00 -17.43
C VAL A 346 -6.48 5.38 -18.81
N PRO A 347 -7.24 5.79 -19.86
CA PRO A 347 -6.97 5.34 -21.22
C PRO A 347 -5.56 5.68 -21.71
N THR A 348 -5.08 4.90 -22.66
CA THR A 348 -3.82 5.11 -23.35
C THR A 348 -4.05 5.33 -24.85
N PRO A 349 -3.10 5.87 -25.62
CA PRO A 349 -3.23 6.00 -27.08
C PRO A 349 -3.47 4.67 -27.82
N ALA A 350 -3.14 3.53 -27.20
CA ALA A 350 -3.40 2.20 -27.77
C ALA A 350 -4.86 1.76 -27.65
N ASP A 351 -5.67 2.40 -26.79
CA ASP A 351 -7.09 2.11 -26.63
C ASP A 351 -7.88 2.85 -27.72
N ALA A 352 -8.11 2.16 -28.87
CA ALA A 352 -8.73 2.77 -30.02
C ALA A 352 -10.20 3.17 -29.80
N ASN A 353 -10.91 2.47 -28.93
CA ASN A 353 -12.30 2.70 -28.58
C ASN A 353 -12.63 2.16 -27.16
N PHE A 354 -13.87 2.36 -26.70
CA PHE A 354 -14.31 1.90 -25.39
C PHE A 354 -14.23 0.38 -25.23
N ALA A 355 -14.54 -0.39 -26.28
CA ALA A 355 -14.45 -1.84 -26.24
C ALA A 355 -13.01 -2.32 -26.05
N ALA A 356 -12.04 -1.75 -26.78
CA ALA A 356 -10.62 -2.03 -26.60
C ALA A 356 -10.13 -1.65 -25.20
N TYR A 357 -10.54 -0.50 -24.70
CA TYR A 357 -10.22 -0.02 -23.36
C TYR A 357 -10.74 -0.96 -22.28
N THR A 358 -12.07 -1.23 -22.26
CA THR A 358 -12.68 -2.11 -21.25
C THR A 358 -12.12 -3.51 -21.31
N HIS A 359 -11.84 -4.02 -22.49
CA HIS A 359 -11.17 -5.29 -22.72
C HIS A 359 -9.77 -5.33 -22.07
N ARG A 360 -8.96 -4.28 -22.24
CA ARG A 360 -7.63 -4.18 -21.62
C ARG A 360 -7.67 -4.12 -20.10
N ILE A 361 -8.62 -3.38 -19.54
CA ILE A 361 -8.68 -3.13 -18.10
C ILE A 361 -9.53 -4.13 -17.29
N THR A 362 -10.32 -4.96 -17.95
CA THR A 362 -11.13 -6.00 -17.30
C THR A 362 -10.29 -7.25 -17.12
N PRO A 363 -9.91 -7.62 -15.91
CA PRO A 363 -9.15 -8.83 -15.69
C PRO A 363 -10.04 -10.06 -15.92
N THR A 364 -9.48 -11.06 -16.60
CA THR A 364 -10.10 -12.36 -16.76
C THR A 364 -9.24 -13.40 -16.04
N ALA A 365 -9.87 -14.26 -15.25
CA ALA A 365 -9.20 -15.41 -14.70
C ALA A 365 -8.74 -16.30 -15.85
N SER A 366 -7.46 -16.55 -15.98
CA SER A 366 -7.02 -17.71 -16.73
C SER A 366 -7.45 -18.94 -15.91
N LYS A 367 -7.98 -19.98 -16.53
CA LYS A 367 -8.28 -21.24 -15.85
C LYS A 367 -7.09 -22.22 -15.92
N PRO A 368 -5.91 -21.87 -15.46
CA PRO A 368 -4.82 -22.84 -15.35
C PRO A 368 -5.07 -23.78 -14.16
N THR A 369 -5.94 -23.38 -13.23
CA THR A 369 -6.19 -24.03 -11.95
C THR A 369 -7.68 -24.24 -11.66
N GLU A 370 -8.57 -23.92 -12.60
CA GLU A 370 -10.03 -23.94 -12.41
C GLU A 370 -10.55 -22.95 -11.33
N TRP A 371 -9.69 -22.03 -10.86
CA TRP A 371 -10.05 -21.05 -9.84
C TRP A 371 -10.49 -19.74 -10.50
N ASP A 372 -11.68 -19.26 -10.12
CA ASP A 372 -12.17 -17.92 -10.50
C ASP A 372 -11.76 -16.92 -9.43
N SER A 373 -10.93 -15.95 -9.80
CA SER A 373 -10.15 -15.19 -8.84
C SER A 373 -10.33 -13.69 -8.88
N PHE A 374 -10.91 -13.11 -9.92
CA PHE A 374 -10.97 -11.65 -10.03
C PHE A 374 -12.21 -11.00 -9.43
N ASN A 375 -13.18 -11.80 -9.02
CA ASN A 375 -14.38 -11.35 -8.30
C ASN A 375 -15.01 -10.08 -8.91
N TYR A 376 -15.02 -8.98 -8.17
CA TYR A 376 -15.70 -7.75 -8.55
C TYR A 376 -15.11 -7.07 -9.78
N TRP A 377 -13.83 -7.26 -10.06
CA TRP A 377 -13.13 -6.63 -11.19
C TRP A 377 -13.62 -7.14 -12.56
N SER A 378 -14.24 -8.31 -12.63
CA SER A 378 -14.91 -8.79 -13.84
C SER A 378 -16.10 -7.88 -14.25
N ASN A 379 -16.61 -7.05 -13.33
CA ASN A 379 -17.66 -6.07 -13.59
C ASN A 379 -17.11 -4.69 -14.01
N THR A 380 -15.82 -4.58 -14.35
CA THR A 380 -15.19 -3.33 -14.82
C THR A 380 -15.99 -2.57 -15.89
N PRO A 381 -16.61 -3.21 -16.91
CA PRO A 381 -17.45 -2.51 -17.87
C PRO A 381 -18.61 -1.75 -17.23
N LYS A 382 -19.29 -2.34 -16.24
CA LYS A 382 -20.40 -1.69 -15.50
C LYS A 382 -19.91 -0.47 -14.71
N PHE A 383 -18.72 -0.59 -14.11
CA PHE A 383 -18.10 0.49 -13.38
C PHE A 383 -17.70 1.64 -14.30
N ALA A 384 -17.12 1.31 -15.46
CA ALA A 384 -16.67 2.29 -16.44
C ALA A 384 -17.83 3.04 -17.08
N VAL A 385 -18.88 2.34 -17.54
CA VAL A 385 -20.08 3.00 -18.11
C VAL A 385 -20.75 3.88 -17.06
N SER A 386 -20.94 3.39 -15.83
CA SER A 386 -21.56 4.18 -14.76
C SER A 386 -20.75 5.42 -14.40
N LEU A 387 -19.42 5.35 -14.46
CA LEU A 387 -18.54 6.51 -14.25
C LEU A 387 -18.71 7.53 -15.39
N LEU A 388 -18.68 7.09 -16.65
CA LEU A 388 -18.88 7.98 -17.81
C LEU A 388 -20.26 8.63 -17.79
N LYS A 389 -21.30 7.91 -17.36
CA LYS A 389 -22.65 8.47 -17.14
C LYS A 389 -22.66 9.51 -16.00
N ALA A 390 -21.86 9.32 -14.93
CA ALA A 390 -21.72 10.32 -13.88
C ALA A 390 -21.00 11.57 -14.38
N MET A 391 -19.97 11.40 -15.23
CA MET A 391 -19.18 12.50 -15.78
C MET A 391 -19.91 13.27 -16.88
N TYR A 392 -20.58 12.60 -17.83
CA TYR A 392 -21.08 13.20 -19.07
C TYR A 392 -22.60 13.09 -19.26
N GLY A 393 -23.31 12.49 -18.33
CA GLY A 393 -24.78 12.47 -18.32
C GLY A 393 -25.38 12.01 -19.66
N ASP A 394 -26.22 12.88 -20.27
CA ASP A 394 -26.88 12.58 -21.56
C ASP A 394 -25.94 12.62 -22.76
N ALA A 395 -24.74 13.19 -22.64
CA ALA A 395 -23.74 13.15 -23.69
C ALA A 395 -23.06 11.77 -23.80
N ALA A 396 -23.06 10.97 -22.72
CA ALA A 396 -22.55 9.60 -22.73
C ALA A 396 -23.65 8.63 -23.21
N LYS A 397 -23.52 8.11 -24.44
CA LYS A 397 -24.47 7.20 -25.08
C LYS A 397 -23.74 6.00 -25.66
N ALA A 398 -24.45 4.90 -25.87
CA ALA A 398 -23.87 3.69 -26.49
C ALA A 398 -23.32 3.99 -27.91
N GLU A 399 -24.00 4.83 -28.67
CA GLU A 399 -23.67 5.18 -30.07
C GLU A 399 -22.37 5.97 -30.18
N ASN A 400 -21.88 6.59 -29.11
CA ASN A 400 -20.61 7.34 -29.04
C ASN A 400 -19.63 6.76 -28.03
N ASP A 401 -19.66 5.44 -27.86
CA ASP A 401 -18.77 4.73 -26.92
C ASP A 401 -18.82 5.34 -25.49
N TRP A 402 -20.00 5.77 -25.04
CA TRP A 402 -20.23 6.40 -23.74
C TRP A 402 -19.41 7.68 -23.52
N ALA A 403 -19.09 8.42 -24.56
CA ALA A 403 -18.20 9.59 -24.54
C ALA A 403 -16.76 9.22 -24.11
N PHE A 404 -16.30 8.00 -24.39
CA PHE A 404 -14.96 7.52 -24.06
C PHE A 404 -13.85 8.45 -24.61
N ASP A 405 -14.02 9.01 -25.81
CA ASP A 405 -13.05 9.93 -26.40
C ASP A 405 -12.93 11.29 -25.68
N TYR A 406 -13.84 11.58 -24.73
CA TYR A 406 -13.73 12.76 -23.88
C TYR A 406 -12.68 12.57 -22.75
N LEU A 407 -12.30 11.32 -22.44
CA LEU A 407 -11.29 11.04 -21.43
C LEU A 407 -9.90 11.37 -21.95
N PRO A 408 -9.01 11.94 -21.11
CA PRO A 408 -7.62 12.12 -21.47
C PRO A 408 -6.93 10.77 -21.63
N LYS A 409 -5.99 10.69 -22.57
CA LYS A 409 -5.15 9.50 -22.81
C LYS A 409 -3.73 9.78 -22.32
N ILE A 410 -3.21 8.97 -21.40
CA ILE A 410 -1.83 9.12 -20.89
C ILE A 410 -0.84 8.46 -21.85
N ASP A 411 0.18 9.21 -22.27
CA ASP A 411 1.19 8.79 -23.24
C ASP A 411 2.53 8.41 -22.57
N ARG A 412 2.71 8.69 -21.29
CA ARG A 412 3.95 8.45 -20.53
C ARG A 412 3.71 8.35 -19.03
N ASN A 413 4.80 8.12 -18.29
CA ASN A 413 4.75 8.09 -16.84
C ASN A 413 4.73 9.52 -16.25
N TYR A 414 3.66 9.86 -15.54
CA TYR A 414 3.46 11.12 -14.81
C TYR A 414 3.53 10.93 -13.28
N SER A 415 4.32 9.95 -12.81
CA SER A 415 4.56 9.81 -11.38
C SER A 415 5.16 11.10 -10.81
N TRP A 416 5.03 11.27 -9.50
CA TRP A 416 5.49 12.45 -8.77
C TRP A 416 6.88 12.94 -9.20
N THR A 417 7.85 12.04 -9.25
CA THR A 417 9.24 12.35 -9.61
C THR A 417 9.40 12.76 -11.06
N ASN A 418 8.63 12.13 -11.96
CA ASN A 418 8.65 12.48 -13.39
C ASN A 418 7.98 13.84 -13.66
N ILE A 419 6.97 14.25 -12.90
CA ILE A 419 6.37 15.59 -13.00
C ILE A 419 7.46 16.65 -12.76
N TRP A 420 8.23 16.53 -11.69
CA TRP A 420 9.30 17.50 -11.36
C TRP A 420 10.43 17.49 -12.39
N ASP A 421 10.86 16.33 -12.88
CA ASP A 421 11.88 16.25 -13.92
C ASP A 421 11.39 16.83 -15.26
N ASN A 422 10.14 16.55 -15.64
CA ASN A 422 9.55 17.14 -16.86
C ASN A 422 9.38 18.66 -16.75
N MET A 423 9.06 19.18 -15.56
CA MET A 423 9.02 20.63 -15.31
C MET A 423 10.43 21.23 -15.38
N TYR A 424 11.43 20.59 -14.77
CA TYR A 424 12.83 21.00 -14.86
C TYR A 424 13.33 21.04 -16.30
N ARG A 425 12.89 20.10 -17.15
CA ARG A 425 13.20 20.08 -18.60
C ARG A 425 12.32 21.02 -19.42
N GLY A 426 11.37 21.72 -18.82
CA GLY A 426 10.52 22.69 -19.47
C GLY A 426 9.35 22.12 -20.28
N SER A 427 9.04 20.83 -20.18
CA SER A 427 7.88 20.22 -20.84
C SER A 427 6.56 20.41 -20.08
N ILE A 428 6.59 20.60 -18.76
CA ILE A 428 5.46 21.04 -17.93
C ILE A 428 5.62 22.53 -17.65
N LYS A 429 4.62 23.32 -18.03
CA LYS A 429 4.65 24.78 -17.99
C LYS A 429 3.87 25.41 -16.83
N GLY A 430 2.96 24.66 -16.25
CA GLY A 430 2.14 25.13 -15.14
C GLY A 430 1.78 24.02 -14.17
N MET A 431 1.50 24.39 -12.94
CA MET A 431 1.09 23.45 -11.90
C MET A 431 -0.02 24.05 -11.04
N LEU A 432 -1.00 23.20 -10.67
CA LEU A 432 -1.94 23.48 -9.60
C LEU A 432 -1.59 22.53 -8.44
N ALA A 433 -1.16 23.10 -7.31
CA ALA A 433 -0.75 22.39 -6.12
C ALA A 433 -1.72 22.68 -4.97
N PHE A 434 -2.46 21.68 -4.51
CA PHE A 434 -3.40 21.82 -3.41
C PHE A 434 -3.02 20.90 -2.25
N GLY A 435 -2.96 21.46 -1.03
CA GLY A 435 -2.71 20.71 0.19
C GLY A 435 -1.35 19.98 0.23
N MET A 436 -0.30 20.56 -0.40
CA MET A 436 0.97 19.87 -0.57
C MET A 436 2.14 20.85 -0.71
N ASN A 437 3.12 20.70 0.16
CA ASN A 437 4.41 21.38 0.05
C ASN A 437 5.39 20.57 -0.83
N GLY A 438 5.23 20.66 -2.15
CA GLY A 438 5.95 19.85 -3.14
C GLY A 438 7.47 20.01 -3.13
N VAL A 439 7.97 21.22 -2.86
CA VAL A 439 9.40 21.51 -2.74
C VAL A 439 10.01 20.78 -1.53
N ALA A 440 9.30 20.77 -0.41
CA ALA A 440 9.81 20.21 0.83
C ALA A 440 9.78 18.68 0.86
N ILE A 441 8.74 18.06 0.28
CA ILE A 441 8.56 16.59 0.34
C ILE A 441 9.31 15.82 -0.74
N GLY A 442 9.66 16.47 -1.86
CA GLY A 442 10.38 15.82 -2.96
C GLY A 442 11.87 15.58 -2.68
N PRO A 443 12.50 14.60 -3.35
CA PRO A 443 13.95 14.44 -3.32
C PRO A 443 14.62 15.59 -4.04
N ASP A 444 15.86 15.89 -3.69
CA ASP A 444 16.63 17.03 -4.23
C ASP A 444 15.77 18.30 -4.35
N SER A 445 15.37 18.85 -3.20
CA SER A 445 14.50 20.05 -3.19
C SER A 445 15.07 21.23 -3.95
N GLN A 446 16.40 21.29 -4.19
CA GLN A 446 17.02 22.31 -5.01
C GLN A 446 16.61 22.16 -6.49
N LYS A 447 16.62 20.92 -7.03
CA LYS A 447 16.14 20.64 -8.39
C LYS A 447 14.67 21.03 -8.54
N ASN A 448 13.84 20.77 -7.51
CA ASN A 448 12.43 21.14 -7.53
C ASN A 448 12.24 22.68 -7.57
N ILE A 449 13.04 23.43 -6.83
CA ILE A 449 13.06 24.90 -6.90
C ILE A 449 13.46 25.37 -8.31
N GLU A 450 14.50 24.81 -8.89
CA GLU A 450 14.92 25.15 -10.27
C GLU A 450 13.85 24.77 -11.32
N ALA A 451 13.07 23.72 -11.07
CA ALA A 451 11.94 23.36 -11.93
C ALA A 451 10.84 24.43 -11.88
N LEU A 452 10.50 24.94 -10.68
CA LEU A 452 9.50 25.99 -10.54
C LEU A 452 9.93 27.32 -11.18
N LYS A 453 11.23 27.67 -11.17
CA LYS A 453 11.74 28.85 -11.86
C LYS A 453 11.52 28.81 -13.38
N LYS A 454 11.27 27.63 -13.97
CA LYS A 454 11.04 27.41 -15.40
C LYS A 454 9.57 27.33 -15.79
N ALA A 455 8.67 27.31 -14.81
CA ALA A 455 7.22 27.30 -15.03
C ALA A 455 6.71 28.69 -15.44
N ASP A 456 5.64 28.72 -16.25
CA ASP A 456 4.97 29.96 -16.61
C ASP A 456 4.07 30.44 -15.45
N PHE A 457 3.40 29.48 -14.78
CA PHE A 457 2.56 29.76 -13.61
C PHE A 457 2.53 28.62 -12.59
N LEU A 458 2.21 28.99 -11.34
CA LEU A 458 1.98 28.11 -10.22
C LEU A 458 0.76 28.58 -9.44
N VAL A 459 -0.24 27.73 -9.27
CA VAL A 459 -1.38 27.97 -8.39
C VAL A 459 -1.21 27.10 -7.15
N VAL A 460 -1.14 27.71 -5.96
CA VAL A 460 -1.00 26.98 -4.70
C VAL A 460 -2.20 27.25 -3.82
N GLY A 461 -2.95 26.19 -3.52
CA GLY A 461 -4.04 26.20 -2.54
C GLY A 461 -3.55 25.61 -1.22
N GLU A 462 -3.28 26.42 -0.22
CA GLU A 462 -2.73 26.03 1.07
C GLU A 462 -3.30 26.82 2.24
N ILE A 463 -3.18 26.25 3.45
CA ILE A 463 -3.60 26.92 4.70
C ILE A 463 -2.55 27.90 5.21
N TYR A 464 -1.29 27.72 4.85
CA TYR A 464 -0.16 28.61 5.18
C TYR A 464 0.77 28.79 3.98
N PRO A 465 1.47 29.94 3.87
CA PRO A 465 2.58 30.05 2.94
C PRO A 465 3.66 28.99 3.23
N ASP A 466 4.16 28.37 2.19
CA ASP A 466 5.12 27.27 2.29
C ASP A 466 6.27 27.41 1.28
N GLU A 467 7.20 26.47 1.30
CA GLU A 467 8.37 26.48 0.41
C GLU A 467 7.99 26.32 -1.06
N THR A 468 6.85 25.76 -1.39
CA THR A 468 6.36 25.66 -2.77
C THR A 468 5.79 26.97 -3.24
N SER A 469 4.94 27.60 -2.42
CA SER A 469 4.28 28.87 -2.73
C SER A 469 5.23 30.08 -2.70
N GLU A 470 6.39 29.92 -2.07
CA GLU A 470 7.40 30.97 -1.91
C GLU A 470 8.82 30.46 -2.21
N PHE A 471 8.96 29.59 -3.23
CA PHE A 471 10.21 28.91 -3.60
C PHE A 471 11.38 29.89 -3.87
N TRP A 472 11.08 31.11 -4.32
CA TRP A 472 12.07 32.17 -4.56
C TRP A 472 12.73 32.68 -3.28
N MET A 473 12.18 32.41 -2.11
CA MET A 473 12.76 32.75 -0.80
C MET A 473 13.77 31.70 -0.30
N SER A 474 14.09 30.71 -1.14
CA SER A 474 15.05 29.68 -0.76
C SER A 474 16.42 30.25 -0.43
N PRO A 475 17.07 29.80 0.65
CA PRO A 475 18.44 30.20 0.98
C PRO A 475 19.39 30.03 -0.21
N GLY A 476 20.21 31.05 -0.46
CA GLY A 476 21.16 31.10 -1.58
C GLY A 476 20.62 31.77 -2.85
N ILE A 477 19.32 32.10 -2.95
CA ILE A 477 18.78 32.92 -4.04
C ILE A 477 18.99 34.40 -3.72
N THR A 478 19.74 35.08 -4.54
CA THR A 478 20.01 36.53 -4.42
C THR A 478 18.81 37.36 -4.89
N LYS A 479 18.76 38.63 -4.47
CA LYS A 479 17.71 39.58 -4.94
C LYS A 479 17.71 39.74 -6.46
N ASP A 480 18.88 39.71 -7.11
CA ASP A 480 18.98 39.85 -8.55
C ASP A 480 18.56 38.59 -9.29
N GLU A 481 18.75 37.42 -8.70
CA GLU A 481 18.17 36.15 -9.22
C GLU A 481 16.66 36.15 -9.07
N MET A 482 16.11 36.59 -7.93
CA MET A 482 14.66 36.70 -7.75
C MET A 482 13.98 37.55 -8.84
N LYS A 483 14.61 38.66 -9.27
CA LYS A 483 14.08 39.53 -10.34
C LYS A 483 14.03 38.83 -11.70
N LYS A 484 14.81 37.79 -11.91
CA LYS A 484 14.86 37.03 -13.18
C LYS A 484 13.84 35.86 -13.22
N ILE A 485 13.15 35.57 -12.12
CA ILE A 485 12.12 34.54 -12.07
C ILE A 485 10.84 35.07 -12.69
N ASN A 486 10.39 34.44 -13.78
CA ASN A 486 9.19 34.87 -14.50
C ASN A 486 7.93 34.10 -14.13
N THR A 487 8.02 33.12 -13.24
CA THR A 487 6.89 32.31 -12.81
C THR A 487 5.86 33.16 -12.06
N THR A 488 4.63 33.20 -12.58
CA THR A 488 3.53 33.87 -11.88
C THR A 488 2.97 32.92 -10.82
N VAL A 489 2.95 33.33 -9.55
CA VAL A 489 2.44 32.52 -8.44
C VAL A 489 1.12 33.07 -7.92
N TYR A 490 0.09 32.25 -7.95
CA TYR A 490 -1.22 32.50 -7.36
C TYR A 490 -1.32 31.72 -6.05
N ARG A 491 -1.33 32.43 -4.92
CA ARG A 491 -1.55 31.83 -3.60
C ARG A 491 -3.01 31.99 -3.20
N LEU A 492 -3.68 30.86 -3.00
CA LEU A 492 -5.10 30.79 -2.67
C LEU A 492 -5.25 30.25 -1.25
N PRO A 493 -5.80 31.02 -0.31
CA PRO A 493 -5.99 30.54 1.05
C PRO A 493 -7.10 29.49 1.08
N CYS A 494 -6.76 28.28 1.56
CA CYS A 494 -7.67 27.16 1.67
C CYS A 494 -8.14 26.95 3.12
N ALA A 495 -9.37 26.47 3.25
CA ALA A 495 -9.92 26.04 4.52
C ALA A 495 -9.16 24.82 5.10
N GLY A 496 -8.91 24.83 6.39
CA GLY A 496 -8.37 23.71 7.12
C GLY A 496 -9.40 22.58 7.26
N PHE A 497 -8.95 21.40 7.68
CA PHE A 497 -9.84 20.24 7.78
C PHE A 497 -10.95 20.40 8.83
N ALA A 498 -10.78 21.21 9.85
CA ALA A 498 -11.79 21.52 10.86
C ALA A 498 -12.88 22.48 10.36
N GLU A 499 -12.63 23.14 9.23
CA GLU A 499 -13.45 24.21 8.65
C GLU A 499 -14.28 23.73 7.46
N LYS A 500 -14.30 22.42 7.21
CA LYS A 500 -15.04 21.79 6.11
C LYS A 500 -15.61 20.43 6.47
N ASP A 501 -16.76 20.11 5.88
CA ASP A 501 -17.32 18.76 5.89
C ASP A 501 -16.42 17.81 5.10
N GLY A 502 -16.65 16.54 5.23
CA GLY A 502 -16.00 15.55 4.39
C GLY A 502 -15.80 14.19 5.03
N SER A 503 -15.16 13.31 4.29
CA SER A 503 -14.82 11.98 4.77
C SER A 503 -13.30 11.75 4.78
N MET A 504 -12.86 10.91 5.69
CA MET A 504 -11.51 10.36 5.71
C MET A 504 -11.58 8.84 5.71
N THR A 505 -10.87 8.20 4.79
CA THR A 505 -10.69 6.76 4.76
C THR A 505 -9.23 6.44 5.08
N ASN A 506 -8.99 5.83 6.24
CA ASN A 506 -7.64 5.54 6.72
C ASN A 506 -7.04 4.26 6.09
N SER A 507 -5.81 3.93 6.46
CA SER A 507 -5.06 2.78 5.91
C SER A 507 -5.78 1.43 6.06
N SER A 508 -6.63 1.27 7.07
CA SER A 508 -7.43 0.06 7.27
C SER A 508 -8.85 0.16 6.71
N ARG A 509 -9.12 1.16 5.90
CA ARG A 509 -10.41 1.43 5.22
C ARG A 509 -11.58 1.78 6.14
N TRP A 510 -11.31 2.19 7.36
CA TRP A 510 -12.31 2.81 8.20
C TRP A 510 -12.64 4.19 7.65
N VAL A 511 -13.94 4.46 7.48
CA VAL A 511 -14.43 5.74 6.99
C VAL A 511 -14.95 6.55 8.16
N GLN A 512 -14.61 7.83 8.15
CA GLN A 512 -15.09 8.81 9.12
C GLN A 512 -15.65 10.01 8.37
N TRP A 513 -16.97 10.20 8.41
CA TRP A 513 -17.57 11.45 8.02
C TRP A 513 -17.47 12.44 9.16
N LYS A 514 -17.10 13.66 8.85
CA LYS A 514 -17.04 14.78 9.79
C LYS A 514 -17.79 15.99 9.24
N ASN A 515 -18.33 16.79 10.12
CA ASN A 515 -18.87 18.10 9.80
C ASN A 515 -17.85 19.18 10.13
N ALA A 516 -17.98 20.34 9.51
CA ALA A 516 -17.21 21.52 9.85
C ALA A 516 -17.51 21.91 11.31
N ALA A 517 -16.47 22.21 12.06
CA ALA A 517 -16.56 22.69 13.43
C ALA A 517 -16.57 24.24 13.50
N LEU A 518 -15.96 24.88 12.48
CA LEU A 518 -15.77 26.33 12.38
C LEU A 518 -15.96 26.75 10.92
N PRO A 519 -16.35 27.99 10.66
CA PRO A 519 -16.29 28.55 9.31
C PRO A 519 -14.83 28.81 8.90
N PRO A 520 -14.51 28.80 7.61
CA PRO A 520 -13.20 29.22 7.11
C PRO A 520 -12.84 30.63 7.56
N PRO A 521 -11.58 30.89 7.98
CA PRO A 521 -11.17 32.21 8.43
C PRO A 521 -10.91 33.17 7.26
N GLY A 522 -11.24 34.44 7.42
CA GLY A 522 -10.93 35.50 6.48
C GLY A 522 -11.44 35.25 5.05
N GLN A 523 -10.53 35.16 4.09
CA GLN A 523 -10.85 34.89 2.69
C GLN A 523 -10.60 33.44 2.29
N ALA A 524 -10.30 32.55 3.24
CA ALA A 524 -10.09 31.13 2.96
C ALA A 524 -11.38 30.49 2.39
N ARG A 525 -11.21 29.63 1.38
CA ARG A 525 -12.30 28.92 0.69
C ARG A 525 -12.10 27.41 0.78
N LEU A 526 -13.17 26.69 0.62
CA LEU A 526 -13.12 25.24 0.49
C LEU A 526 -12.41 24.85 -0.82
N ASP A 527 -11.62 23.78 -0.83
CA ASP A 527 -10.89 23.35 -2.03
C ASP A 527 -11.84 23.08 -3.20
N GLN A 528 -13.01 22.45 -2.95
CA GLN A 528 -14.01 22.22 -3.98
C GLN A 528 -14.57 23.52 -4.58
N ASP A 529 -14.73 24.58 -3.79
CA ASP A 529 -15.23 25.88 -4.28
C ASP A 529 -14.20 26.52 -5.22
N ILE A 530 -12.92 26.44 -4.87
CA ILE A 530 -11.83 26.95 -5.70
C ILE A 530 -11.80 26.21 -7.04
N VAL A 531 -11.83 24.88 -7.00
CA VAL A 531 -11.80 24.03 -8.20
C VAL A 531 -13.06 24.26 -9.04
N ALA A 532 -14.24 24.35 -8.41
CA ALA A 532 -15.52 24.65 -9.11
C ALA A 532 -15.47 25.97 -9.86
N GLN A 533 -15.00 27.04 -9.21
CA GLN A 533 -14.94 28.37 -9.82
C GLN A 533 -13.92 28.44 -10.96
N ILE A 534 -12.75 27.76 -10.82
CA ILE A 534 -11.77 27.62 -11.92
C ILE A 534 -12.42 26.90 -13.10
N PHE A 535 -13.06 25.75 -12.85
CA PHE A 535 -13.69 24.95 -13.88
C PHE A 535 -14.81 25.72 -14.62
N LEU A 536 -15.70 26.38 -13.89
CA LEU A 536 -16.79 27.16 -14.49
C LEU A 536 -16.24 28.30 -15.35
N LYS A 537 -15.16 28.94 -14.93
CA LYS A 537 -14.51 29.98 -15.75
C LYS A 537 -13.86 29.42 -17.00
N VAL A 538 -13.17 28.29 -16.89
CA VAL A 538 -12.65 27.58 -18.07
C VAL A 538 -13.77 27.20 -19.04
N ARG A 539 -14.89 26.66 -18.54
CA ARG A 539 -16.08 26.33 -19.37
C ARG A 539 -16.64 27.57 -20.06
N GLU A 540 -16.75 28.70 -19.36
CA GLU A 540 -17.20 29.98 -19.95
C GLU A 540 -16.29 30.43 -21.10
N LEU A 541 -14.97 30.31 -20.92
CA LEU A 541 -13.99 30.65 -21.96
C LEU A 541 -14.11 29.73 -23.17
N TYR A 542 -14.24 28.39 -22.94
CA TYR A 542 -14.48 27.46 -24.04
C TYR A 542 -15.77 27.73 -24.81
N LYS A 543 -16.85 28.11 -24.11
CA LYS A 543 -18.12 28.52 -24.77
C LYS A 543 -17.93 29.75 -25.67
N LYS A 544 -17.14 30.72 -25.22
CA LYS A 544 -16.92 32.00 -25.92
C LYS A 544 -15.94 31.89 -27.07
N GLU A 545 -14.83 31.15 -26.87
CA GLU A 545 -13.67 31.20 -27.75
C GLU A 545 -13.54 29.91 -28.58
N GLY A 546 -14.32 28.88 -28.28
CA GLY A 546 -14.13 27.53 -28.83
C GLY A 546 -12.90 26.86 -28.23
N GLY A 547 -12.11 26.21 -29.04
CA GLY A 547 -10.90 25.54 -28.62
C GLY A 547 -10.70 24.24 -29.39
N LYS A 548 -9.58 23.61 -29.17
CA LYS A 548 -9.22 22.42 -29.93
C LYS A 548 -10.08 21.21 -29.57
N PHE A 549 -10.46 21.08 -28.28
CA PHE A 549 -11.27 19.97 -27.76
C PHE A 549 -12.31 20.49 -26.78
N PRO A 550 -13.38 21.16 -27.26
CA PRO A 550 -14.36 21.83 -26.38
C PRO A 550 -15.29 20.84 -25.67
N ASP A 551 -15.65 19.73 -26.32
CA ASP A 551 -16.71 18.81 -25.87
C ASP A 551 -16.48 18.21 -24.47
N PRO A 552 -15.28 17.74 -24.10
CA PRO A 552 -15.04 17.23 -22.75
C PRO A 552 -15.32 18.26 -21.64
N ILE A 553 -15.05 19.54 -21.91
CA ILE A 553 -15.26 20.62 -20.94
C ILE A 553 -16.74 21.07 -20.94
N LEU A 554 -17.35 21.19 -22.12
CA LEU A 554 -18.72 21.69 -22.26
C LEU A 554 -19.76 20.67 -21.80
N ASN A 555 -19.52 19.39 -22.03
CA ASN A 555 -20.44 18.29 -21.72
C ASN A 555 -20.23 17.65 -20.35
N LEU A 556 -19.17 18.00 -19.61
CA LEU A 556 -19.00 17.51 -18.24
C LEU A 556 -20.21 17.93 -17.39
N THR A 557 -20.88 17.01 -16.72
CA THR A 557 -22.03 17.34 -15.87
C THR A 557 -21.63 18.20 -14.68
N TRP A 558 -22.50 19.10 -14.27
CA TRP A 558 -22.29 19.97 -13.11
C TRP A 558 -23.63 20.24 -12.41
N PRO A 559 -24.30 19.21 -11.86
CA PRO A 559 -25.69 19.29 -11.44
C PRO A 559 -25.85 19.73 -9.97
N TYR A 560 -25.02 20.65 -9.51
CA TYR A 560 -25.06 21.11 -8.13
C TYR A 560 -26.00 22.28 -7.96
N THR A 561 -26.69 22.32 -6.82
CA THR A 561 -27.65 23.38 -6.46
C THR A 561 -26.98 24.76 -6.50
N ASP A 562 -25.79 24.88 -5.93
CA ASP A 562 -24.92 26.03 -6.15
C ASP A 562 -23.70 25.57 -6.97
N PRO A 563 -23.62 25.94 -8.26
CA PRO A 563 -22.50 25.50 -9.12
C PRO A 563 -21.12 26.01 -8.67
N LYS A 564 -21.05 27.14 -7.94
CA LYS A 564 -19.80 27.73 -7.45
C LYS A 564 -19.36 27.17 -6.10
N HIS A 565 -20.33 26.64 -5.35
CA HIS A 565 -20.15 26.13 -4.00
C HIS A 565 -20.84 24.76 -3.84
N PRO A 566 -20.37 23.72 -4.54
CA PRO A 566 -20.98 22.39 -4.49
C PRO A 566 -20.99 21.85 -3.07
N ALA A 567 -22.19 21.50 -2.57
CA ALA A 567 -22.32 20.90 -1.25
C ALA A 567 -21.69 19.49 -1.23
N LEU A 568 -20.92 19.18 -0.18
CA LEU A 568 -20.25 17.86 -0.08
C LEU A 568 -21.25 16.70 0.00
N ALA A 569 -22.45 16.92 0.50
CA ALA A 569 -23.53 15.94 0.45
C ALA A 569 -23.98 15.61 -1.00
N GLU A 570 -24.01 16.63 -1.89
CA GLU A 570 -24.32 16.41 -3.31
C GLU A 570 -23.20 15.64 -4.02
N LEU A 571 -21.94 16.00 -3.74
CA LEU A 571 -20.74 15.25 -4.22
C LEU A 571 -20.74 13.80 -3.71
N ALA A 572 -21.08 13.57 -2.44
CA ALA A 572 -21.16 12.22 -1.88
C ALA A 572 -22.28 11.38 -2.55
N LYS A 573 -23.41 11.98 -2.90
CA LYS A 573 -24.49 11.32 -3.67
C LYS A 573 -24.07 10.98 -5.10
N GLU A 574 -23.32 11.87 -5.76
CA GLU A 574 -22.76 11.60 -7.10
C GLU A 574 -21.73 10.45 -7.03
N VAL A 575 -20.85 10.47 -6.03
CA VAL A 575 -19.88 9.40 -5.78
C VAL A 575 -20.60 8.06 -5.54
N ASN A 576 -21.66 8.05 -4.72
CA ASN A 576 -22.48 6.87 -4.48
C ASN A 576 -23.14 6.34 -5.75
N GLY A 577 -23.71 7.23 -6.51
CA GLY A 577 -24.45 6.91 -7.72
C GLY A 577 -25.95 6.67 -7.54
N LYS A 578 -26.67 6.83 -8.66
CA LYS A 578 -28.13 6.76 -8.74
C LYS A 578 -28.61 5.92 -9.93
N ALA A 579 -29.82 5.44 -9.84
CA ALA A 579 -30.55 4.86 -10.98
C ALA A 579 -30.95 5.98 -11.96
N LEU A 580 -30.77 5.77 -13.25
CA LEU A 580 -31.22 6.67 -14.33
C LEU A 580 -32.51 6.18 -14.99
N ALA A 581 -32.89 4.93 -14.74
CA ALA A 581 -34.17 4.30 -15.12
C ALA A 581 -34.64 3.44 -13.95
N ASP A 582 -35.88 2.96 -14.00
CA ASP A 582 -36.39 2.01 -13.03
C ASP A 582 -35.63 0.69 -13.13
N LEU A 583 -35.15 0.20 -12.01
CA LEU A 583 -34.36 -1.04 -11.90
C LEU A 583 -35.07 -2.06 -11.02
N GLU A 584 -34.96 -3.33 -11.37
CA GLU A 584 -35.43 -4.45 -10.55
C GLU A 584 -34.31 -5.49 -10.41
N ASP A 585 -34.13 -5.98 -9.20
CA ASP A 585 -33.29 -7.16 -8.95
C ASP A 585 -34.09 -8.42 -9.32
N PRO A 586 -33.63 -9.23 -10.29
CA PRO A 586 -34.40 -10.37 -10.78
C PRO A 586 -34.61 -11.47 -9.73
N LYS A 587 -33.76 -11.53 -8.71
CA LYS A 587 -33.83 -12.54 -7.65
C LYS A 587 -34.65 -12.10 -6.45
N THR A 588 -34.36 -10.89 -5.93
CA THR A 588 -35.01 -10.39 -4.71
C THR A 588 -36.30 -9.62 -4.98
N LYS A 589 -36.56 -9.26 -6.26
CA LYS A 589 -37.69 -8.40 -6.70
C LYS A 589 -37.63 -6.99 -6.08
N GLN A 590 -36.55 -6.62 -5.47
CA GLN A 590 -36.34 -5.26 -5.01
C GLN A 590 -36.32 -4.30 -6.17
N GLN A 591 -37.05 -3.19 -6.06
CA GLN A 591 -37.11 -2.14 -7.07
C GLN A 591 -36.37 -0.88 -6.58
N ILE A 592 -35.78 -0.19 -7.55
CA ILE A 592 -35.17 1.14 -7.37
C ILE A 592 -35.73 2.02 -8.50
N LYS A 593 -36.33 3.13 -8.15
CA LYS A 593 -36.88 4.07 -9.11
C LYS A 593 -35.82 5.00 -9.69
N ALA A 594 -36.04 5.45 -10.91
CA ALA A 594 -35.21 6.47 -11.53
C ALA A 594 -35.03 7.68 -10.60
N GLY A 595 -33.81 8.15 -10.46
CA GLY A 595 -33.40 9.23 -9.55
C GLY A 595 -32.97 8.78 -8.13
N GLN A 596 -33.38 7.60 -7.69
CA GLN A 596 -33.00 7.10 -6.37
C GLN A 596 -31.52 6.69 -6.28
N GLN A 597 -30.93 6.87 -5.09
CA GLN A 597 -29.56 6.46 -4.78
C GLN A 597 -29.41 4.94 -4.76
N LEU A 598 -28.32 4.42 -5.33
CA LEU A 598 -28.05 2.99 -5.36
C LEU A 598 -27.63 2.47 -3.97
N PRO A 599 -28.18 1.32 -3.54
CA PRO A 599 -27.82 0.74 -2.25
C PRO A 599 -26.47 -0.02 -2.24
N GLY A 600 -25.85 -0.22 -3.43
CA GLY A 600 -24.56 -0.88 -3.55
C GLY A 600 -24.14 -1.15 -4.99
N PHE A 601 -22.87 -1.43 -5.18
CA PHE A 601 -22.24 -1.59 -6.50
C PHE A 601 -22.80 -2.78 -7.34
N ALA A 602 -23.48 -3.74 -6.73
CA ALA A 602 -24.14 -4.85 -7.43
C ALA A 602 -25.26 -4.38 -8.37
N TRP A 603 -25.80 -3.18 -8.15
CA TRP A 603 -26.82 -2.55 -8.98
C TRP A 603 -26.29 -1.85 -10.21
N LEU A 604 -24.98 -1.64 -10.31
CA LEU A 604 -24.34 -0.95 -11.45
C LEU A 604 -24.52 -1.77 -12.74
N LYS A 605 -24.81 -1.05 -13.84
CA LYS A 605 -25.07 -1.61 -15.18
C LYS A 605 -24.10 -1.02 -16.21
N ASP A 606 -23.97 -1.74 -17.32
CA ASP A 606 -23.19 -1.35 -18.51
C ASP A 606 -24.09 -0.94 -19.70
N ASP A 607 -25.39 -0.76 -19.44
CA ASP A 607 -26.39 -0.34 -20.39
C ASP A 607 -26.80 1.15 -20.32
N GLY A 608 -26.10 1.91 -19.46
CA GLY A 608 -26.33 3.34 -19.25
C GLY A 608 -27.49 3.68 -18.31
N THR A 609 -28.15 2.69 -17.68
CA THR A 609 -29.25 2.93 -16.74
C THR A 609 -28.83 3.30 -15.33
N THR A 610 -27.52 3.34 -15.08
CA THR A 610 -26.93 3.78 -13.80
C THR A 610 -25.82 4.80 -13.99
N SER A 611 -25.65 5.68 -13.00
CA SER A 611 -24.49 6.57 -12.88
C SER A 611 -23.82 6.37 -11.51
N CYS A 612 -22.51 6.44 -11.44
CA CYS A 612 -21.76 6.28 -10.19
C CYS A 612 -20.35 6.86 -10.32
N GLY A 613 -20.03 7.85 -9.50
CA GLY A 613 -18.72 8.49 -9.52
C GLY A 613 -17.59 7.59 -8.97
N ASN A 614 -17.93 6.60 -8.10
CA ASN A 614 -16.95 5.65 -7.59
C ASN A 614 -17.61 4.36 -7.08
N TRP A 615 -17.46 3.28 -7.80
CA TRP A 615 -18.09 1.99 -7.48
C TRP A 615 -17.72 1.43 -6.08
N LEU A 616 -16.52 1.72 -5.56
CA LEU A 616 -16.09 1.31 -4.21
C LEU A 616 -16.94 1.97 -3.11
N TYR A 617 -17.46 3.16 -3.37
CA TYR A 617 -18.28 3.94 -2.45
C TYR A 617 -19.78 3.82 -2.76
N CYS A 618 -20.19 3.01 -3.76
CA CYS A 618 -21.59 2.73 -4.02
C CYS A 618 -22.23 2.01 -2.82
N GLY A 619 -23.29 2.57 -2.26
CA GLY A 619 -23.87 2.19 -0.97
C GLY A 619 -23.44 3.06 0.22
N SER A 620 -22.57 4.06 -0.02
CA SER A 620 -22.09 4.97 1.04
C SER A 620 -23.05 6.12 1.36
N TRP A 621 -23.93 6.46 0.44
CA TRP A 621 -24.99 7.45 0.62
C TRP A 621 -26.28 6.96 -0.03
N THR A 622 -27.16 6.37 0.74
CA THR A 622 -28.40 5.75 0.25
C THR A 622 -29.62 6.62 0.56
N GLU A 623 -30.82 6.19 0.16
CA GLU A 623 -32.08 6.84 0.55
C GLU A 623 -32.28 6.86 2.08
N ALA A 624 -31.62 5.96 2.81
CA ALA A 624 -31.59 5.97 4.29
C ALA A 624 -30.59 7.00 4.87
N GLY A 625 -29.95 7.79 4.01
CA GLY A 625 -29.01 8.85 4.41
C GLY A 625 -27.52 8.44 4.36
N PRO A 626 -26.66 9.23 5.02
CA PRO A 626 -25.20 9.10 4.93
C PRO A 626 -24.68 7.88 5.68
N GLN A 627 -24.41 6.78 4.98
CA GLN A 627 -23.84 5.56 5.57
C GLN A 627 -22.38 5.75 6.00
N LEU A 628 -21.68 6.75 5.45
CA LEU A 628 -20.32 7.13 5.87
C LEU A 628 -20.24 7.64 7.32
N ALA A 629 -21.36 8.10 7.87
CA ALA A 629 -21.44 8.60 9.25
C ALA A 629 -21.67 7.51 10.29
N ARG A 630 -21.84 6.23 9.91
CA ARG A 630 -22.07 5.13 10.84
C ARG A 630 -20.91 4.96 11.82
N ARG A 631 -21.25 4.71 13.09
CA ARG A 631 -20.31 4.60 14.22
C ARG A 631 -20.68 3.46 15.19
N GLY A 632 -21.30 2.40 14.67
CA GLY A 632 -21.66 1.25 15.50
C GLY A 632 -20.45 0.62 16.16
N THR A 633 -20.45 0.53 17.49
CA THR A 633 -19.34 0.05 18.31
C THR A 633 -19.52 -1.37 18.80
N GLU A 634 -20.65 -2.01 18.46
CA GLU A 634 -20.88 -3.39 18.82
C GLU A 634 -20.06 -4.34 17.94
N ASP A 635 -19.47 -5.32 18.58
CA ASP A 635 -18.66 -6.36 17.91
C ASP A 635 -19.04 -7.75 18.48
N PRO A 636 -20.09 -8.39 17.94
CA PRO A 636 -20.51 -9.71 18.41
C PRO A 636 -19.44 -10.80 18.22
N SER A 637 -18.48 -10.58 17.34
CA SER A 637 -17.37 -11.53 17.11
C SER A 637 -16.30 -11.47 18.22
N GLY A 638 -16.19 -10.37 18.94
CA GLY A 638 -15.09 -10.08 19.86
C GLY A 638 -13.74 -9.85 19.17
N GLN A 639 -13.68 -9.97 17.83
CA GLN A 639 -12.44 -9.95 17.06
C GLN A 639 -12.09 -8.57 16.47
N GLY A 640 -12.88 -7.55 16.75
CA GLY A 640 -12.64 -6.20 16.20
C GLY A 640 -13.26 -5.96 14.82
N ILE A 641 -14.30 -6.71 14.46
CA ILE A 641 -15.00 -6.57 13.17
C ILE A 641 -15.82 -5.28 13.12
N TYR A 642 -16.56 -4.95 14.19
CA TYR A 642 -17.43 -3.75 14.27
C TYR A 642 -18.31 -3.55 13.03
N PRO A 643 -19.26 -4.45 12.75
CA PRO A 643 -20.03 -4.46 11.49
C PRO A 643 -20.84 -3.18 11.28
N GLY A 644 -21.23 -2.49 12.35
CA GLY A 644 -21.97 -1.23 12.31
C GLY A 644 -21.13 0.02 12.02
N TRP A 645 -19.80 -0.08 11.93
CA TRP A 645 -18.97 1.07 11.54
C TRP A 645 -18.86 1.20 10.02
N ALA A 646 -18.72 2.43 9.53
CA ALA A 646 -18.52 2.68 8.10
C ALA A 646 -17.16 2.16 7.61
N TRP A 647 -17.18 1.55 6.42
CA TRP A 647 -16.03 0.88 5.83
C TRP A 647 -16.06 1.01 4.31
N SER A 648 -14.93 1.28 3.66
CA SER A 648 -14.83 1.51 2.22
C SER A 648 -14.17 0.33 1.50
N TRP A 649 -14.80 -0.83 1.50
CA TRP A 649 -14.37 -1.98 0.70
C TRP A 649 -15.57 -2.78 0.24
N PRO A 650 -15.50 -3.41 -0.96
CA PRO A 650 -16.63 -4.17 -1.49
C PRO A 650 -17.22 -5.14 -0.46
N ALA A 651 -18.54 -5.12 -0.35
CA ALA A 651 -19.31 -5.91 0.59
C ALA A 651 -18.97 -5.68 2.08
N ASN A 652 -18.32 -4.57 2.43
CA ASN A 652 -18.00 -4.20 3.82
C ASN A 652 -17.06 -5.22 4.54
N ARG A 653 -16.21 -5.89 3.81
CA ARG A 653 -15.28 -6.92 4.30
C ARG A 653 -14.13 -6.31 5.12
N ARG A 654 -13.74 -6.97 6.22
CA ARG A 654 -12.72 -6.46 7.18
C ARG A 654 -11.35 -7.13 7.02
N VAL A 655 -11.32 -8.42 6.72
CA VAL A 655 -10.10 -9.19 6.48
C VAL A 655 -10.06 -9.61 5.01
N MET A 656 -9.05 -9.17 4.29
CA MET A 656 -8.92 -9.52 2.87
C MET A 656 -8.44 -10.96 2.72
N TYR A 657 -8.97 -11.63 1.70
CA TYR A 657 -8.61 -13.01 1.36
C TYR A 657 -8.99 -14.02 2.46
N ASN A 658 -10.11 -13.76 3.14
CA ASN A 658 -10.53 -14.50 4.32
C ASN A 658 -10.90 -15.97 4.07
N ARG A 659 -11.00 -16.41 2.81
CA ARG A 659 -11.11 -17.85 2.46
C ARG A 659 -9.94 -18.63 3.07
N ALA A 660 -8.74 -18.06 3.08
CA ALA A 660 -7.53 -18.68 3.63
C ALA A 660 -7.51 -18.76 5.18
N SER A 661 -8.56 -18.24 5.86
CA SER A 661 -8.78 -18.49 7.30
C SER A 661 -9.22 -19.95 7.59
N CYS A 662 -9.59 -20.70 6.54
CA CYS A 662 -10.02 -22.08 6.61
C CYS A 662 -9.02 -23.03 5.93
N ASN A 663 -9.08 -24.31 6.33
CA ASN A 663 -8.47 -25.40 5.58
C ASN A 663 -9.25 -25.66 4.27
N PRO A 664 -8.74 -26.54 3.38
CA PRO A 664 -9.43 -26.88 2.12
C PRO A 664 -10.85 -27.41 2.28
N ALA A 665 -11.17 -28.02 3.41
CA ALA A 665 -12.52 -28.52 3.73
C ALA A 665 -13.47 -27.45 4.28
N GLY A 666 -13.05 -26.19 4.32
CA GLY A 666 -13.88 -25.09 4.82
C GLY A 666 -13.96 -24.96 6.34
N GLN A 667 -13.07 -25.64 7.07
CA GLN A 667 -13.01 -25.57 8.52
C GLN A 667 -11.96 -24.53 8.95
N PRO A 668 -12.27 -23.64 9.92
CA PRO A 668 -11.31 -22.66 10.40
C PRO A 668 -10.04 -23.29 10.97
N TRP A 669 -8.86 -22.73 10.65
CA TRP A 669 -7.61 -23.15 11.29
C TRP A 669 -7.62 -22.93 12.81
N ASP A 670 -8.32 -21.89 13.25
CA ASP A 670 -8.55 -21.58 14.65
C ASP A 670 -10.03 -21.25 14.86
N PRO A 671 -10.79 -22.10 15.54
CA PRO A 671 -12.21 -21.87 15.82
C PRO A 671 -12.48 -20.61 16.67
N GLU A 672 -11.52 -20.17 17.51
CA GLU A 672 -11.68 -18.98 18.35
C GLU A 672 -11.56 -17.67 17.54
N ARG A 673 -10.78 -17.71 16.44
CA ARG A 673 -10.53 -16.55 15.56
C ARG A 673 -11.05 -16.77 14.15
N ARG A 674 -12.14 -17.53 14.02
CA ARG A 674 -12.77 -17.81 12.72
C ARG A 674 -13.30 -16.53 12.08
N GLN A 675 -13.02 -16.35 10.80
CA GLN A 675 -13.56 -15.25 10.00
C GLN A 675 -14.77 -15.75 9.21
N ILE A 676 -14.59 -16.79 8.44
CA ILE A 676 -15.62 -17.45 7.66
C ILE A 676 -15.47 -18.98 7.82
N TRP A 677 -16.52 -19.74 7.53
CA TRP A 677 -16.48 -21.21 7.46
C TRP A 677 -17.63 -21.74 6.62
N TRP A 678 -17.45 -22.97 6.12
CA TRP A 678 -18.50 -23.64 5.38
C TRP A 678 -19.57 -24.18 6.33
N SER A 679 -20.84 -23.95 5.97
CA SER A 679 -22.00 -24.50 6.67
C SER A 679 -22.61 -25.65 5.87
N GLU A 680 -22.44 -26.89 6.32
CA GLU A 680 -23.04 -28.06 5.68
C GLU A 680 -24.58 -27.97 5.68
N ALA A 681 -25.17 -27.53 6.78
CA ALA A 681 -26.63 -27.37 6.88
C ALA A 681 -27.19 -26.28 5.96
N GLY A 682 -26.43 -25.23 5.73
CA GLY A 682 -26.83 -24.09 4.89
C GLY A 682 -26.31 -24.18 3.46
N GLN A 683 -25.45 -25.14 3.13
CA GLN A 683 -24.75 -25.26 1.85
C GLN A 683 -24.18 -23.90 1.37
N LYS A 684 -23.52 -23.18 2.27
CA LYS A 684 -22.93 -21.88 1.98
C LYS A 684 -21.85 -21.49 2.99
N TRP A 685 -20.97 -20.61 2.55
CA TRP A 685 -20.05 -19.94 3.44
C TRP A 685 -20.75 -18.89 4.29
N ILE A 686 -20.51 -18.95 5.58
CA ILE A 686 -21.00 -18.02 6.59
C ILE A 686 -19.84 -17.54 7.45
N GLY A 687 -20.05 -16.49 8.25
CA GLY A 687 -18.97 -16.03 9.13
C GLY A 687 -19.26 -14.75 9.87
N ASN A 688 -18.23 -14.32 10.60
CA ASN A 688 -18.17 -13.04 11.28
C ASN A 688 -17.83 -11.91 10.29
N ASP A 689 -17.14 -12.23 9.20
CA ASP A 689 -16.81 -11.32 8.09
C ASP A 689 -17.50 -11.81 6.80
N VAL A 690 -17.53 -10.95 5.79
CA VAL A 690 -18.15 -11.27 4.49
C VAL A 690 -17.16 -12.08 3.65
N PRO A 691 -17.55 -13.26 3.11
CA PRO A 691 -16.69 -14.06 2.24
C PRO A 691 -16.16 -13.30 1.02
N ASP A 692 -14.91 -13.55 0.65
CA ASP A 692 -14.22 -12.93 -0.47
C ASP A 692 -14.57 -13.49 -1.84
N PHE A 693 -15.47 -14.45 -1.90
CA PHE A 693 -15.77 -15.26 -3.08
C PHE A 693 -17.25 -15.66 -3.07
N LYS A 694 -17.65 -16.41 -4.07
CA LYS A 694 -19.04 -16.88 -4.23
C LYS A 694 -19.46 -17.75 -3.05
N VAL A 695 -20.49 -17.30 -2.32
CA VAL A 695 -20.87 -17.88 -1.02
C VAL A 695 -21.47 -19.29 -1.11
N ASP A 696 -22.00 -19.68 -2.28
CA ASP A 696 -22.61 -20.98 -2.55
C ASP A 696 -21.66 -21.99 -3.26
N SER A 697 -20.39 -21.63 -3.43
CA SER A 697 -19.37 -22.57 -3.94
C SER A 697 -18.89 -23.50 -2.83
N PRO A 698 -19.12 -24.82 -2.93
CA PRO A 698 -18.68 -25.74 -1.89
C PRO A 698 -17.14 -25.85 -1.84
N PRO A 699 -16.56 -26.28 -0.70
CA PRO A 699 -15.12 -26.49 -0.57
C PRO A 699 -14.56 -27.46 -1.59
N SER A 700 -15.35 -28.44 -2.07
CA SER A 700 -15.00 -29.41 -3.13
C SER A 700 -14.65 -28.76 -4.47
N ASP A 701 -15.11 -27.56 -4.74
CA ASP A 701 -14.80 -26.83 -5.98
C ASP A 701 -13.35 -26.29 -6.00
N HIS A 702 -12.55 -26.64 -5.02
CA HIS A 702 -11.15 -26.25 -4.87
C HIS A 702 -10.91 -24.74 -5.04
N MET A 703 -11.87 -23.94 -4.58
CA MET A 703 -11.73 -22.50 -4.56
C MET A 703 -10.60 -22.10 -3.61
N GLY A 704 -9.47 -21.67 -4.15
CA GLY A 704 -8.35 -21.10 -3.38
C GLY A 704 -8.76 -19.85 -2.61
N PRO A 705 -7.82 -19.20 -1.89
CA PRO A 705 -8.09 -17.90 -1.34
C PRO A 705 -8.37 -16.95 -2.49
N PHE A 706 -9.28 -16.03 -2.25
CA PHE A 706 -9.69 -15.11 -3.29
C PHE A 706 -8.66 -13.97 -3.40
N ILE A 707 -7.46 -14.26 -3.93
CA ILE A 707 -6.47 -13.24 -4.29
C ILE A 707 -6.77 -12.77 -5.71
N MET A 708 -7.01 -11.47 -5.87
CA MET A 708 -7.42 -10.85 -7.14
C MET A 708 -6.26 -10.78 -8.14
N ASN A 709 -5.89 -11.92 -8.67
CA ASN A 709 -4.90 -12.10 -9.73
C ASN A 709 -5.29 -13.27 -10.65
N ALA A 710 -4.55 -13.48 -11.73
CA ALA A 710 -4.90 -14.48 -12.73
C ALA A 710 -4.93 -15.91 -12.19
N GLU A 711 -4.08 -16.23 -11.25
CA GLU A 711 -3.96 -17.56 -10.66
C GLU A 711 -4.95 -17.78 -9.51
N GLY A 712 -5.50 -16.74 -8.94
CA GLY A 712 -6.38 -16.82 -7.77
C GLY A 712 -5.68 -17.17 -6.46
N VAL A 713 -4.36 -17.17 -6.43
CA VAL A 713 -3.54 -17.60 -5.28
C VAL A 713 -2.44 -16.61 -4.94
N GLY A 714 -1.90 -16.70 -3.73
CA GLY A 714 -0.76 -15.90 -3.30
C GLY A 714 0.49 -16.18 -4.14
N ARG A 715 1.13 -15.10 -4.65
CA ARG A 715 2.31 -15.21 -5.49
C ARG A 715 3.60 -15.20 -4.67
N ILE A 716 4.24 -16.34 -4.51
CA ILE A 716 5.62 -16.47 -4.05
C ILE A 716 6.57 -16.15 -5.21
N PHE A 717 6.34 -16.72 -6.38
CA PHE A 717 6.95 -16.33 -7.65
C PHE A 717 6.01 -15.38 -8.38
N ALA A 718 6.53 -14.27 -8.89
CA ALA A 718 5.73 -13.31 -9.65
C ALA A 718 5.97 -13.51 -11.15
N PRO A 719 5.02 -14.09 -11.89
CA PRO A 719 5.18 -14.36 -13.31
C PRO A 719 5.10 -13.12 -14.16
N LEU A 720 5.57 -13.22 -15.39
CA LEU A 720 5.44 -12.23 -16.47
C LEU A 720 6.04 -10.86 -16.10
N ALA A 721 5.35 -9.80 -16.49
CA ALA A 721 5.77 -8.42 -16.30
C ALA A 721 5.38 -7.83 -14.93
N ALA A 722 5.10 -8.66 -13.91
CA ALA A 722 4.61 -8.18 -12.63
C ALA A 722 5.57 -7.18 -11.95
N PHE A 723 6.89 -7.42 -12.04
CA PHE A 723 7.92 -6.54 -11.50
C PHE A 723 9.04 -6.28 -12.52
N ALA A 724 9.67 -5.11 -12.39
CA ALA A 724 10.77 -4.72 -13.27
C ALA A 724 12.07 -5.45 -12.94
N ASP A 725 12.31 -5.76 -11.67
CA ASP A 725 13.58 -6.14 -11.06
C ASP A 725 13.67 -7.59 -10.58
N GLY A 726 12.68 -8.42 -10.86
CA GLY A 726 12.78 -9.86 -10.63
C GLY A 726 11.50 -10.51 -10.13
N PRO A 727 11.32 -11.83 -10.45
CA PRO A 727 10.19 -12.62 -9.98
C PRO A 727 10.34 -13.08 -8.52
N PHE A 728 11.53 -12.98 -7.94
CA PHE A 728 11.83 -13.07 -6.53
C PHE A 728 12.53 -11.81 -6.05
N PRO A 729 12.29 -11.34 -4.82
CA PRO A 729 13.11 -10.30 -4.22
C PRO A 729 14.58 -10.71 -4.07
N GLU A 730 15.46 -9.75 -4.37
CA GLU A 730 16.90 -9.89 -4.21
C GLU A 730 17.45 -8.71 -3.42
N HIS A 731 18.45 -8.95 -2.56
CA HIS A 731 19.11 -7.87 -1.85
C HIS A 731 20.10 -7.15 -2.77
N TYR A 732 19.89 -5.85 -2.91
CA TYR A 732 20.83 -4.92 -3.52
C TYR A 732 21.17 -3.82 -2.54
N GLU A 733 22.39 -3.27 -2.68
CA GLU A 733 22.76 -2.07 -1.96
C GLU A 733 22.01 -0.84 -2.50
N PRO A 734 21.66 0.14 -1.65
CA PRO A 734 21.28 1.47 -2.13
C PRO A 734 22.29 2.02 -3.13
N ILE A 735 21.86 2.89 -4.05
CA ILE A 735 22.77 3.50 -5.05
C ILE A 735 23.95 4.20 -4.37
N GLU A 736 23.70 4.81 -3.22
CA GLU A 736 24.75 5.38 -2.36
C GLU A 736 24.94 4.47 -1.15
N SER A 737 25.96 3.65 -1.19
CA SER A 737 26.35 2.77 -0.07
C SER A 737 27.86 2.86 0.20
N PRO A 738 28.30 2.92 1.47
CA PRO A 738 29.72 2.92 1.82
C PRO A 738 30.35 1.53 1.76
N VAL A 739 29.56 0.50 1.47
CA VAL A 739 29.99 -0.91 1.42
C VAL A 739 29.58 -1.56 0.10
N ALA A 740 30.32 -2.59 -0.32
CA ALA A 740 29.97 -3.45 -1.42
C ALA A 740 28.91 -4.47 -0.99
N ASN A 741 28.20 -5.04 -1.95
CA ASN A 741 27.25 -6.11 -1.70
C ASN A 741 27.99 -7.45 -1.50
N PRO A 742 27.91 -8.08 -0.32
CA PRO A 742 28.61 -9.36 -0.10
C PRO A 742 28.01 -10.56 -0.87
N LEU A 743 26.77 -10.43 -1.38
CA LEU A 743 26.12 -11.46 -2.19
C LEU A 743 26.50 -11.38 -3.68
N HIS A 744 26.89 -10.18 -4.17
CA HIS A 744 27.09 -9.91 -5.58
C HIS A 744 28.39 -9.14 -5.81
N LYS A 745 29.31 -9.79 -6.50
CA LYS A 745 30.66 -9.25 -6.71
C LYS A 745 30.68 -8.05 -7.67
N ASN A 746 29.91 -8.13 -8.76
CA ASN A 746 29.94 -7.12 -9.83
C ASN A 746 28.66 -6.27 -9.88
N GLN A 747 27.50 -6.80 -9.44
CA GLN A 747 26.21 -6.12 -9.47
C GLN A 747 25.77 -5.72 -8.06
N SER A 748 26.38 -4.69 -7.47
CA SER A 748 26.06 -4.26 -6.11
C SER A 748 24.65 -3.67 -5.97
N ASN A 749 24.20 -2.89 -6.94
CA ASN A 749 22.94 -2.15 -6.92
C ASN A 749 21.89 -2.82 -7.81
N ASN A 750 20.61 -2.45 -7.62
CA ASN A 750 19.52 -2.92 -8.48
C ASN A 750 19.79 -2.54 -9.96
N PRO A 751 19.91 -3.52 -10.89
CA PRO A 751 20.34 -3.28 -12.27
C PRO A 751 19.34 -2.47 -13.11
N VAL A 752 18.10 -2.38 -12.67
CA VAL A 752 17.01 -1.67 -13.37
C VAL A 752 16.48 -0.47 -12.58
N VAL A 753 17.20 -0.03 -11.56
CA VAL A 753 16.85 1.15 -10.77
C VAL A 753 16.62 2.36 -11.66
N LYS A 754 15.64 3.19 -11.33
CA LYS A 754 15.36 4.43 -12.06
C LYS A 754 16.11 5.59 -11.45
N LYS A 755 16.79 6.37 -12.28
CA LYS A 755 17.51 7.59 -11.88
C LYS A 755 17.48 8.62 -12.99
N PHE A 756 17.52 9.88 -12.62
CA PHE A 756 17.69 10.97 -13.57
C PHE A 756 19.19 11.30 -13.76
N THR A 757 19.49 12.05 -14.82
CA THR A 757 20.86 12.39 -15.25
C THR A 757 20.97 13.84 -15.69
N THR A 758 20.32 14.76 -14.97
CA THR A 758 20.53 16.21 -15.19
C THR A 758 21.73 16.71 -14.37
N ASP A 759 22.11 17.95 -14.53
CA ASP A 759 23.24 18.56 -13.81
C ASP A 759 23.05 18.55 -12.27
N HIS A 760 21.81 18.47 -11.81
CA HIS A 760 21.47 18.32 -10.39
C HIS A 760 21.61 16.88 -9.87
N ASP A 761 21.48 15.89 -10.74
CA ASP A 761 21.40 14.47 -10.35
C ASP A 761 22.79 13.88 -10.08
N LYS A 762 23.37 14.23 -8.95
CA LYS A 762 24.68 13.75 -8.49
C LYS A 762 24.50 12.63 -7.48
N TYR A 763 25.38 11.62 -7.56
CA TYR A 763 25.33 10.43 -6.70
C TYR A 763 26.70 10.16 -6.10
N ALA A 764 26.76 9.98 -4.78
CA ALA A 764 28.00 9.59 -4.08
C ALA A 764 28.35 8.13 -4.38
N LYS A 765 29.64 7.83 -4.45
CA LYS A 765 30.17 6.48 -4.68
C LYS A 765 30.92 5.99 -3.46
N ALA A 766 31.02 4.67 -3.30
CA ALA A 766 31.85 4.06 -2.28
C ALA A 766 33.31 4.52 -2.45
N GLY A 767 33.92 4.99 -1.35
CA GLY A 767 35.29 5.54 -1.36
C GLY A 767 35.35 7.07 -1.50
N ASP A 768 34.24 7.75 -1.82
CA ASP A 768 34.17 9.20 -1.77
C ASP A 768 34.28 9.73 -0.32
N GLU A 769 34.37 11.05 -0.15
CA GLU A 769 34.36 11.71 1.16
C GLU A 769 33.04 11.50 1.94
N PHE A 770 31.97 11.09 1.26
CA PHE A 770 30.67 10.81 1.85
C PHE A 770 30.64 9.37 2.33
N ASN A 771 30.90 9.13 3.63
CA ASN A 771 31.09 7.78 4.18
C ASN A 771 30.13 7.44 5.34
N ILE A 772 29.18 8.34 5.65
CA ILE A 772 28.19 8.15 6.70
C ILE A 772 26.83 7.93 6.04
N ILE A 773 26.09 6.90 6.47
CA ILE A 773 24.72 6.65 6.01
C ILE A 773 23.79 7.66 6.69
N CYS A 774 22.96 8.34 5.91
CA CYS A 774 21.92 9.23 6.40
C CYS A 774 20.54 8.62 6.18
N THR A 775 19.69 8.66 7.21
CA THR A 775 18.28 8.29 7.14
C THR A 775 17.40 9.43 7.62
N THR A 776 16.24 9.59 7.00
CA THR A 776 15.25 10.59 7.41
C THR A 776 14.12 9.96 8.20
N TYR A 777 13.52 10.71 9.14
CA TYR A 777 12.42 10.22 9.96
C TYR A 777 11.46 11.35 10.39
N ARG A 778 10.37 10.98 11.07
CA ARG A 778 9.32 11.87 11.59
C ARG A 778 9.34 11.89 13.11
N LEU A 779 8.95 13.01 13.68
CA LEU A 779 8.76 13.20 15.12
C LEU A 779 7.28 13.16 15.47
N THR A 780 6.96 12.83 16.71
CA THR A 780 5.58 12.94 17.24
C THR A 780 5.14 14.41 17.37
N GLU A 781 6.08 15.27 17.71
CA GLU A 781 5.86 16.68 18.01
C GLU A 781 5.54 17.51 16.75
N HIS A 782 5.78 16.95 15.56
CA HIS A 782 5.52 17.61 14.29
C HIS A 782 4.77 16.74 13.29
N TYR A 783 3.90 17.33 12.47
CA TYR A 783 3.27 16.71 11.32
C TYR A 783 3.85 17.27 10.02
N HIS A 784 4.78 16.53 9.40
CA HIS A 784 5.48 16.90 8.18
C HIS A 784 6.01 18.35 8.20
N TYR A 785 5.81 19.11 7.13
CA TYR A 785 6.23 20.51 7.00
C TYR A 785 5.16 21.53 7.38
N TRP A 786 4.01 21.11 7.95
CA TRP A 786 2.90 22.02 8.24
C TRP A 786 2.97 22.60 9.65
N THR A 787 3.29 21.79 10.63
CA THR A 787 3.22 22.21 12.05
C THR A 787 4.38 23.14 12.47
N LYS A 788 5.36 23.40 11.62
CA LYS A 788 6.30 24.53 11.78
C LYS A 788 5.62 25.90 11.71
N ASN A 789 4.34 25.94 11.29
CA ASN A 789 3.45 27.10 11.33
C ASN A 789 2.53 27.12 12.57
N ASN A 790 2.63 26.12 13.46
CA ASN A 790 1.83 26.03 14.68
C ASN A 790 2.69 26.36 15.90
N PRO A 791 2.33 27.40 16.70
CA PRO A 791 3.14 27.88 17.82
C PRO A 791 3.45 26.79 18.86
N VAL A 792 2.47 25.92 19.19
CA VAL A 792 2.66 24.86 20.19
C VAL A 792 3.67 23.82 19.73
N ASN A 793 3.59 23.38 18.47
CA ASN A 793 4.55 22.41 17.93
C ASN A 793 5.96 23.01 17.84
N VAL A 794 6.05 24.29 17.49
CA VAL A 794 7.33 25.00 17.40
C VAL A 794 7.97 25.19 18.77
N GLN A 795 7.19 25.44 19.83
CA GLN A 795 7.72 25.48 21.20
C GLN A 795 8.30 24.14 21.64
N LEU A 796 7.71 23.02 21.18
CA LEU A 796 8.22 21.68 21.52
C LEU A 796 9.53 21.37 20.78
N ILE A 797 9.59 21.62 19.47
CA ILE A 797 10.78 21.40 18.63
C ILE A 797 11.01 22.61 17.71
N PRO A 798 11.73 23.62 18.16
CA PRO A 798 11.83 24.89 17.46
C PRO A 798 12.80 24.91 16.27
N GLU A 799 13.73 23.95 16.21
CA GLU A 799 14.86 24.03 15.27
C GLU A 799 15.27 22.65 14.74
N PRO A 800 15.97 22.62 13.59
CA PRO A 800 16.48 21.39 13.02
C PRO A 800 17.62 20.80 13.87
N PHE A 801 17.68 19.49 13.92
CA PHE A 801 18.77 18.75 14.55
C PHE A 801 19.16 17.48 13.77
N VAL A 802 20.33 16.95 14.08
CA VAL A 802 20.85 15.70 13.55
C VAL A 802 21.17 14.76 14.71
N GLU A 803 20.56 13.57 14.72
CA GLU A 803 20.93 12.51 15.67
C GLU A 803 22.27 11.88 15.26
N ILE A 804 23.25 11.97 16.14
CA ILE A 804 24.63 11.54 15.90
C ILE A 804 25.02 10.50 16.95
N PRO A 805 25.57 9.33 16.55
CA PRO A 805 26.14 8.35 17.50
C PRO A 805 27.21 8.98 18.37
N VAL A 806 27.26 8.59 19.66
CA VAL A 806 28.25 9.11 20.63
C VAL A 806 29.68 8.94 20.12
N GLU A 807 29.99 7.78 19.54
CA GLU A 807 31.32 7.43 19.04
C GLU A 807 31.72 8.28 17.81
N LEU A 808 30.77 8.56 16.92
CA LEU A 808 31.01 9.43 15.76
C LEU A 808 31.23 10.88 16.21
N ALA A 809 30.41 11.35 17.14
CA ALA A 809 30.53 12.70 17.69
C ALA A 809 31.91 12.88 18.36
N ALA A 810 32.37 11.89 19.14
CA ALA A 810 33.71 11.90 19.76
C ALA A 810 34.82 11.93 18.71
N GLN A 811 34.74 11.14 17.64
CA GLN A 811 35.73 11.12 16.55
C GLN A 811 35.86 12.46 15.84
N LEU A 812 34.73 13.17 15.66
CA LEU A 812 34.67 14.45 14.97
C LEU A 812 34.85 15.65 15.92
N GLY A 813 35.01 15.41 17.22
CA GLY A 813 35.09 16.45 18.24
C GLY A 813 33.82 17.27 18.41
N ILE A 814 32.65 16.71 18.04
CA ILE A 814 31.32 17.38 18.09
C ILE A 814 30.69 17.15 19.47
N GLN A 815 30.17 18.23 20.07
CA GLN A 815 29.40 18.18 21.31
C GLN A 815 27.91 18.38 21.06
N GLY A 816 27.06 17.88 21.97
CA GLY A 816 25.61 18.09 21.90
C GLY A 816 25.27 19.60 21.93
N GLY A 817 24.40 20.04 21.05
CA GLY A 817 23.99 21.43 20.90
C GLY A 817 24.85 22.26 19.95
N GLU A 818 26.06 21.80 19.57
CA GLU A 818 26.88 22.49 18.57
C GLU A 818 26.23 22.48 17.18
N LYS A 819 26.52 23.52 16.40
CA LYS A 819 26.09 23.60 15.00
C LYS A 819 26.95 22.66 14.15
N VAL A 820 26.30 21.89 13.31
CA VAL A 820 26.93 20.94 12.40
C VAL A 820 26.43 21.13 10.98
N LYS A 821 27.29 20.75 10.04
CA LYS A 821 27.00 20.73 8.60
C LYS A 821 26.99 19.30 8.10
N VAL A 822 25.87 18.89 7.54
CA VAL A 822 25.71 17.62 6.83
C VAL A 822 25.76 17.91 5.34
N THR A 823 26.69 17.29 4.62
CA THR A 823 26.89 17.52 3.19
C THR A 823 26.69 16.22 2.42
N SER A 824 25.86 16.23 1.38
CA SER A 824 25.74 15.14 0.38
C SER A 824 26.38 15.56 -0.94
N ALA A 825 26.44 14.65 -1.90
CA ALA A 825 26.95 14.98 -3.25
C ALA A 825 26.18 16.12 -3.94
N ARG A 826 25.00 16.50 -3.45
CA ARG A 826 24.07 17.48 -4.05
C ARG A 826 24.06 18.83 -3.32
N SER A 827 24.02 18.80 -2.01
CA SER A 827 23.85 20.01 -1.20
C SER A 827 24.27 19.78 0.25
N HIS A 828 24.02 20.77 1.09
CA HIS A 828 24.29 20.71 2.53
C HIS A 828 23.05 21.10 3.35
N TYR A 829 23.11 20.73 4.65
CA TYR A 829 22.08 21.00 5.65
C TYR A 829 22.75 21.39 6.98
N LEU A 830 22.31 22.50 7.54
CA LEU A 830 22.82 23.01 8.82
C LEU A 830 21.81 22.73 9.92
N ALA A 831 22.28 22.18 11.03
CA ALA A 831 21.42 21.81 12.16
C ALA A 831 22.22 21.71 13.46
N LYS A 832 21.55 21.58 14.61
CA LYS A 832 22.21 21.28 15.87
C LYS A 832 22.53 19.80 16.01
N ALA A 833 23.65 19.48 16.62
CA ALA A 833 24.02 18.13 16.97
C ALA A 833 23.18 17.60 18.14
N PHE A 834 22.51 16.50 17.94
CA PHE A 834 21.88 15.72 19.00
C PHE A 834 22.66 14.42 19.20
N VAL A 835 23.67 14.47 20.07
CA VAL A 835 24.51 13.30 20.36
C VAL A 835 23.72 12.30 21.19
N THR A 836 23.59 11.08 20.71
CA THR A 836 22.64 10.11 21.27
C THR A 836 23.14 8.67 21.24
N LYS A 837 22.63 7.85 22.19
CA LYS A 837 22.83 6.39 22.23
C LYS A 837 21.76 5.63 21.45
N ARG A 838 20.80 6.30 20.81
CA ARG A 838 19.71 5.67 20.04
C ARG A 838 20.18 5.04 18.74
N ILE A 839 21.28 5.52 18.19
CA ILE A 839 21.96 4.97 17.03
C ILE A 839 23.36 4.57 17.44
N LYS A 840 23.76 3.35 17.14
CA LYS A 840 25.10 2.84 17.44
C LYS A 840 25.86 2.58 16.14
N PRO A 841 27.19 2.65 16.13
CA PRO A 841 27.97 2.16 15.00
C PRO A 841 27.74 0.66 14.81
N MET A 842 27.89 0.20 13.57
CA MET A 842 27.72 -1.20 13.20
C MET A 842 28.95 -1.72 12.48
N THR A 843 29.16 -3.03 12.52
CA THR A 843 30.16 -3.71 11.70
C THR A 843 29.44 -4.35 10.51
N ILE A 844 29.75 -3.89 9.30
CA ILE A 844 29.18 -4.38 8.04
C ILE A 844 30.33 -4.97 7.21
N ASP A 845 30.26 -6.24 6.95
CA ASP A 845 31.31 -6.97 6.21
C ASP A 845 32.74 -6.64 6.71
N GLY A 846 32.92 -6.63 8.04
CA GLY A 846 34.18 -6.32 8.72
C GLY A 846 34.54 -4.83 8.82
N LYS A 847 33.74 -3.92 8.21
CA LYS A 847 33.99 -2.47 8.27
C LYS A 847 33.07 -1.80 9.30
N LYS A 848 33.64 -0.85 10.08
CA LYS A 848 32.86 0.00 10.97
C LYS A 848 32.10 1.03 10.14
N VAL A 849 30.77 1.06 10.25
CA VAL A 849 29.87 1.95 9.53
C VAL A 849 29.07 2.77 10.52
N PHE A 850 28.94 4.07 10.24
CA PHE A 850 28.11 4.99 11.02
C PHE A 850 26.84 5.34 10.27
N GLN A 851 25.75 5.55 11.04
CA GLN A 851 24.48 6.10 10.56
C GLN A 851 24.14 7.34 11.38
N ILE A 852 23.51 8.33 10.73
CA ILE A 852 22.90 9.48 11.36
C ILE A 852 21.44 9.61 10.95
N GLY A 853 20.63 10.31 11.77
CA GLY A 853 19.22 10.51 11.53
C GLY A 853 18.85 11.99 11.45
N ILE A 854 18.01 12.36 10.47
CA ILE A 854 17.55 13.74 10.30
C ILE A 854 16.03 13.78 10.30
N PRO A 855 15.38 14.56 11.23
CA PRO A 855 13.95 14.86 11.14
C PRO A 855 13.64 15.76 9.95
N ILE A 856 12.49 15.53 9.28
CA ILE A 856 12.17 16.25 8.03
C ILE A 856 11.28 17.49 8.23
N HIS A 857 11.00 17.92 9.45
CA HIS A 857 9.90 18.85 9.72
C HIS A 857 10.22 20.33 9.54
N GLN A 858 11.48 20.69 9.35
CA GLN A 858 11.94 22.08 9.26
C GLN A 858 12.17 22.53 7.81
N GLY A 859 12.13 23.84 7.57
CA GLY A 859 12.36 24.44 6.28
C GLY A 859 12.62 25.95 6.40
N PHE A 860 12.69 26.65 5.27
CA PHE A 860 12.98 28.11 5.24
C PHE A 860 11.71 28.98 5.37
N ARG A 861 10.51 28.36 5.43
CA ARG A 861 9.24 29.05 5.72
C ARG A 861 8.60 28.47 6.97
N GLY A 862 8.09 29.32 7.84
CA GLY A 862 7.46 28.96 9.10
C GLY A 862 7.27 30.17 10.00
N ILE A 863 6.68 30.00 11.19
CA ILE A 863 6.44 31.10 12.12
C ILE A 863 7.70 31.53 12.89
N VAL A 864 8.70 30.65 12.99
CA VAL A 864 10.00 31.05 13.54
C VAL A 864 10.77 31.75 12.45
N GLU A 865 10.76 33.05 12.52
CA GLU A 865 11.63 33.89 11.70
C GLU A 865 13.03 33.88 12.33
N ASP A 866 13.96 33.26 11.64
CA ASP A 866 15.36 33.26 12.04
C ASP A 866 16.04 34.54 11.54
N GLU A 867 16.77 35.20 12.40
CA GLU A 867 17.66 36.30 11.98
C GLU A 867 18.68 35.80 10.95
N GLY A 868 18.95 34.46 10.93
CA GLY A 868 19.74 33.75 9.94
C GLY A 868 18.92 33.07 8.85
N ARG A 869 17.89 33.66 8.26
CA ARG A 869 17.03 33.07 7.17
C ARG A 869 17.81 32.40 6.03
N ASN A 870 19.07 32.76 5.82
CA ASN A 870 19.93 32.22 4.78
C ASN A 870 20.49 30.81 5.11
N GLU A 871 20.23 30.26 6.30
CA GLU A 871 20.84 29.00 6.77
C GLU A 871 19.85 27.85 6.88
N ARG A 872 18.56 28.11 7.14
CA ARG A 872 17.56 27.05 7.26
C ARG A 872 17.22 26.49 5.89
N THR A 873 17.56 25.25 5.69
CA THR A 873 17.28 24.51 4.45
C THR A 873 16.37 23.30 4.71
N LEU A 874 16.02 22.60 3.66
CA LEU A 874 15.19 21.39 3.72
C LEU A 874 16.08 20.16 3.84
N ALA A 875 15.71 19.20 4.70
CA ALA A 875 16.43 17.93 4.84
C ALA A 875 16.52 17.17 3.49
N ASN A 876 15.46 17.23 2.68
CA ASN A 876 15.41 16.55 1.39
C ASN A 876 16.29 17.19 0.29
N ARG A 877 16.98 18.29 0.57
CA ARG A 877 18.09 18.76 -0.30
C ARG A 877 19.22 17.73 -0.39
N LEU A 878 19.34 16.87 0.62
CA LEU A 878 20.42 15.88 0.71
C LEU A 878 20.10 14.60 -0.05
N SER A 879 18.79 14.27 -0.26
CA SER A 879 18.37 12.99 -0.81
C SER A 879 18.53 12.90 -2.33
N PRO A 880 18.86 11.70 -2.87
CA PRO A 880 19.08 11.51 -4.31
C PRO A 880 17.78 11.37 -5.09
N THR A 881 17.84 11.70 -6.39
CA THR A 881 16.77 11.54 -7.38
C THR A 881 16.81 10.15 -8.03
N VAL A 882 16.74 9.13 -7.21
CA VAL A 882 16.76 7.72 -7.59
C VAL A 882 15.53 7.00 -7.02
N PHE A 883 14.96 6.05 -7.75
CA PHE A 883 13.61 5.53 -7.51
C PHE A 883 13.53 4.03 -7.64
N ASP A 884 12.59 3.45 -6.88
CA ASP A 884 12.11 2.08 -7.07
C ASP A 884 11.61 1.89 -8.52
N PRO A 885 12.08 0.87 -9.27
CA PRO A 885 11.71 0.69 -10.67
C PRO A 885 10.25 0.29 -10.89
N ASN A 886 9.55 -0.15 -9.84
CA ASN A 886 8.16 -0.59 -9.88
C ASN A 886 7.19 0.51 -9.46
N ALA A 887 7.49 1.20 -8.34
CA ALA A 887 6.59 2.17 -7.71
C ALA A 887 7.01 3.63 -7.93
N TYR A 888 8.20 3.90 -8.47
CA TYR A 888 8.79 5.23 -8.61
C TYR A 888 8.89 6.02 -7.29
N THR A 889 8.91 5.32 -6.17
CA THR A 889 9.11 5.93 -4.85
C THR A 889 10.57 6.30 -4.67
N PRO A 890 10.89 7.53 -4.24
CA PRO A 890 12.27 7.99 -4.10
C PRO A 890 12.98 7.40 -2.87
N GLU A 891 14.31 7.36 -2.94
CA GLU A 891 15.19 6.97 -1.84
C GLU A 891 15.31 8.09 -0.81
N PHE A 892 14.84 7.86 0.40
CA PHE A 892 14.96 8.80 1.52
C PHE A 892 15.59 8.16 2.77
N LYS A 893 15.92 6.87 2.71
CA LYS A 893 16.29 6.11 3.91
C LYS A 893 17.73 5.61 3.92
N GLY A 894 18.39 5.58 2.76
CA GLY A 894 19.78 5.12 2.65
C GLY A 894 20.54 5.93 1.60
N PHE A 895 21.19 7.03 2.00
CA PHE A 895 22.07 7.82 1.15
C PHE A 895 23.30 8.29 1.93
N MET A 896 24.36 8.66 1.23
CA MET A 896 25.63 8.98 1.85
C MET A 896 25.83 10.48 2.08
N VAL A 897 26.45 10.80 3.24
CA VAL A 897 26.78 12.17 3.63
C VAL A 897 28.15 12.23 4.32
N LYS A 898 28.68 13.47 4.40
CA LYS A 898 29.77 13.90 5.26
C LYS A 898 29.20 14.72 6.41
N LEU A 899 29.76 14.62 7.59
CA LEU A 899 29.40 15.39 8.77
C LEU A 899 30.62 16.15 9.31
N GLU A 900 30.46 17.43 9.57
CA GLU A 900 31.53 18.30 10.11
C GLU A 900 30.97 19.36 11.07
N LYS A 901 31.78 19.98 11.91
CA LYS A 901 31.40 21.21 12.64
C LYS A 901 31.12 22.32 11.63
N ALA A 902 30.06 23.14 11.87
CA ALA A 902 29.70 24.28 11.01
C ALA A 902 30.42 25.56 11.43
#